data_c01ab99df9bf7ca7de80640c314df496
#
_entry.id   c01ab99df9bf7ca7de80640c314df496
#
_cell.length_a   1.000
_cell.length_b   1.000
_cell.length_c   1.000
_cell.angle_alpha   90.00
_cell.angle_beta   90.00
_cell.angle_gamma   90.00
#
_symmetry.space_group_name_H-M   'P 1'
#
loop_
_entity.id
_entity.type
_entity.pdbx_description
1 polymer ?
#
loop_
_entity_poly.entity_id
_entity_poly.type
_entity_poly.pdbx_seq_one_letter_code
_entity_poly.pdbx_strand_id
1 'polypeptide(L)'
;MKYRISFFVLFCFSLPLLSEEKPVYLAAMAKKDITGPSVGVMFWGYAREDQTGLGIHTRQFARSLVVRDISSKKLLAYVTAEVGGIPFEIQRDVVKRLQTELDPTFNYGNVLINASHTHSGPAGHFHYSEVSFYSKEFYSDSYAVLRDGIYESIKEAYLKMKPAELTVGKTIVNEAGVNRSLSAYLANPETERKSYSDNIDREMLQLTVSVSGVPIGFVNWYGVHPTNITFDNRLISSDNKGIASLLAEAEAKKQGLNEYVAIFAQANEGDVSPNLNLNNTGPGKDIYDSSFIIGKRQFIASQQILKSEGKRLSVGLVYTQRFIDMSKHPVSSEFSGTGKAETTCPSAYGYSFAAGSTEEGGGHWLFHEGMTNKNRRFYIDWIAKFMLQSPSDELRECQNPKAVLFPMGETKPIPSLPQILPYGLAMLGELAILVLPHEVTTMSSRRLKNEVRSVLKDKTTEIVLSGLTNDFSGYITTPEEYSTQNYEGGHTLHGPQSLNALRQEFHKMSVELKDGAPATPQTIRPLDLSDRIHPLKIPFADVVSNKPQSVIQPSSESYKKGEVVSCRVAAANPNVGYSKVPSYLWVEKLENASWKPVRSDADYDTKFFYQKRGIWARAEESLDLVWETSQETKPGEYRLVHEGLYLGSDGKKSNYRIECPSFRITEPGI
;
A
#
# COMPACT_ATOMS: atom_id res chain seq x y z
N MET A 1 -29.60 -46.10 73.25
CA MET A 1 -29.08 -46.16 71.87
C MET A 1 -29.68 -45.00 71.10
N LYS A 2 -28.90 -43.93 70.84
CA LYS A 2 -29.34 -42.76 70.10
C LYS A 2 -28.72 -42.84 68.72
N TYR A 3 -29.52 -43.03 67.69
CA TYR A 3 -29.07 -42.93 66.26
C TYR A 3 -29.00 -41.45 65.84
N ARG A 4 -27.81 -41.00 65.40
CA ARG A 4 -27.63 -39.72 64.71
C ARG A 4 -27.77 -40.00 63.21
N ILE A 5 -28.75 -39.38 62.58
CA ILE A 5 -28.91 -39.31 61.08
C ILE A 5 -28.14 -38.07 60.63
N SER A 6 -27.05 -38.27 59.88
CA SER A 6 -26.34 -37.17 59.18
C SER A 6 -26.96 -36.96 57.82
N PHE A 7 -27.55 -35.80 57.60
CA PHE A 7 -28.01 -35.34 56.29
C PHE A 7 -26.81 -34.83 55.51
N PHE A 8 -26.46 -35.49 54.38
CA PHE A 8 -25.54 -35.01 53.41
C PHE A 8 -26.32 -34.11 52.39
N VAL A 9 -26.11 -32.79 52.44
CA VAL A 9 -26.64 -31.87 51.43
C VAL A 9 -25.66 -31.85 50.26
N LEU A 10 -26.06 -32.47 49.15
CA LEU A 10 -25.35 -32.41 47.87
C LEU A 10 -25.57 -31.03 47.26
N PHE A 11 -24.57 -30.15 47.33
CA PHE A 11 -24.56 -28.88 46.57
C PHE A 11 -24.23 -29.20 45.11
N CYS A 12 -25.22 -29.32 44.24
CA CYS A 12 -25.01 -29.28 42.79
C CYS A 12 -24.62 -27.87 42.38
N PHE A 13 -23.33 -27.62 42.20
CA PHE A 13 -22.86 -26.47 41.47
C PHE A 13 -23.23 -26.64 39.98
N SER A 14 -24.31 -26.05 39.56
CA SER A 14 -24.58 -25.82 38.13
C SER A 14 -23.61 -24.76 37.64
N LEU A 15 -22.48 -25.20 37.07
CA LEU A 15 -21.67 -24.36 36.22
C LEU A 15 -22.58 -23.84 35.07
N PRO A 16 -22.66 -22.53 34.84
CA PRO A 16 -23.35 -22.06 33.66
C PRO A 16 -22.59 -22.62 32.45
N LEU A 17 -23.26 -23.44 31.64
CA LEU A 17 -22.81 -23.74 30.29
C LEU A 17 -22.78 -22.40 29.57
N LEU A 18 -21.58 -21.79 29.47
CA LEU A 18 -21.32 -20.76 28.50
C LEU A 18 -21.66 -21.39 27.15
N SER A 19 -22.77 -21.00 26.55
CA SER A 19 -23.10 -21.37 25.20
C SER A 19 -21.98 -20.81 24.33
N GLU A 20 -21.07 -21.64 23.81
CA GLU A 20 -20.14 -21.26 22.77
C GLU A 20 -21.00 -20.76 21.61
N GLU A 21 -21.03 -19.43 21.42
CA GLU A 21 -21.64 -18.84 20.25
C GLU A 21 -20.95 -19.42 19.02
N LYS A 22 -21.72 -20.05 18.15
CA LYS A 22 -21.19 -20.65 16.92
C LYS A 22 -20.45 -19.60 16.10
N PRO A 23 -19.26 -19.91 15.58
CA PRO A 23 -18.55 -18.99 14.71
C PRO A 23 -19.39 -18.70 13.46
N VAL A 24 -19.41 -17.45 13.04
CA VAL A 24 -20.22 -16.99 11.91
C VAL A 24 -19.41 -16.84 10.64
N TYR A 25 -18.08 -16.83 10.75
CA TYR A 25 -17.16 -16.72 9.64
C TYR A 25 -16.13 -17.84 9.61
N LEU A 26 -15.66 -18.19 8.40
CA LEU A 26 -14.38 -18.85 8.20
C LEU A 26 -13.40 -17.78 7.74
N ALA A 27 -12.21 -17.70 8.33
CA ALA A 27 -11.20 -16.74 7.92
C ALA A 27 -9.79 -17.27 8.10
N ALA A 28 -8.87 -16.75 7.31
CA ALA A 28 -7.44 -16.88 7.50
C ALA A 28 -6.69 -15.72 6.87
N MET A 29 -5.43 -15.57 7.26
CA MET A 29 -4.52 -14.58 6.72
C MET A 29 -3.24 -15.25 6.22
N ALA A 30 -2.61 -14.67 5.20
CA ALA A 30 -1.33 -15.12 4.67
C ALA A 30 -0.55 -13.96 4.06
N LYS A 31 0.76 -14.15 3.88
CA LYS A 31 1.61 -13.18 3.20
C LYS A 31 2.57 -13.86 2.22
N LYS A 32 2.91 -13.14 1.14
CA LYS A 32 3.90 -13.54 0.15
C LYS A 32 4.82 -12.39 -0.19
N ASP A 33 6.08 -12.73 -0.45
CA ASP A 33 7.07 -11.77 -0.96
C ASP A 33 6.71 -11.37 -2.40
N ILE A 34 6.66 -10.08 -2.64
CA ILE A 34 6.42 -9.46 -3.96
C ILE A 34 7.58 -8.53 -4.34
N THR A 35 8.71 -8.62 -3.64
CA THR A 35 9.90 -7.83 -3.93
C THR A 35 10.38 -8.14 -5.35
N GLY A 36 10.32 -7.16 -6.21
CA GLY A 36 10.76 -7.26 -7.59
C GLY A 36 12.27 -7.08 -7.75
N PRO A 37 12.73 -6.76 -8.96
CA PRO A 37 14.13 -6.51 -9.24
C PRO A 37 14.62 -5.26 -8.50
N SER A 38 15.76 -5.37 -7.81
CA SER A 38 16.27 -4.33 -6.91
C SER A 38 17.30 -3.40 -7.53
N VAL A 39 17.75 -3.65 -8.77
CA VAL A 39 18.83 -2.89 -9.42
C VAL A 39 18.42 -2.41 -10.81
N GLY A 40 18.63 -1.11 -11.08
CA GLY A 40 18.46 -0.52 -12.42
C GLY A 40 17.01 -0.36 -12.89
N VAL A 41 16.02 -0.70 -12.07
CA VAL A 41 14.60 -0.45 -12.34
C VAL A 41 14.18 0.83 -11.65
N MET A 42 13.49 1.71 -12.34
CA MET A 42 12.97 2.94 -11.78
C MET A 42 11.92 2.66 -10.71
N PHE A 43 11.85 3.48 -9.67
CA PHE A 43 10.80 3.38 -8.66
C PHE A 43 9.56 4.18 -9.09
N TRP A 44 8.41 3.72 -8.63
CA TRP A 44 7.13 4.37 -8.89
C TRP A 44 6.76 5.34 -7.77
N GLY A 45 6.20 6.50 -8.12
CA GLY A 45 5.60 7.46 -7.20
C GLY A 45 6.11 8.90 -7.39
N TYR A 46 7.41 9.14 -7.34
CA TYR A 46 7.98 10.49 -7.47
C TYR A 46 8.19 10.98 -8.91
N ALA A 47 7.94 10.16 -9.92
CA ALA A 47 8.16 10.48 -11.34
C ALA A 47 9.61 10.97 -11.64
N ARG A 48 10.61 10.43 -10.93
CA ARG A 48 12.02 10.80 -11.03
C ARG A 48 12.79 9.75 -11.80
N GLU A 49 13.34 10.11 -12.96
CA GLU A 49 14.13 9.21 -13.83
C GLU A 49 15.43 8.73 -13.17
N ASP A 50 15.99 9.52 -12.26
CA ASP A 50 17.20 9.22 -11.51
C ASP A 50 16.97 8.33 -10.29
N GLN A 51 15.71 8.15 -9.87
CA GLN A 51 15.35 7.25 -8.77
C GLN A 51 15.27 5.79 -9.26
N THR A 52 16.44 5.19 -9.52
CA THR A 52 16.55 3.77 -9.93
C THR A 52 17.14 2.92 -8.82
N GLY A 53 16.62 1.69 -8.65
CA GLY A 53 17.03 0.79 -7.58
C GLY A 53 18.53 0.46 -7.58
N LEU A 54 19.09 0.34 -6.38
CA LEU A 54 20.48 -0.10 -6.10
C LEU A 54 20.56 -1.10 -4.95
N GLY A 55 19.45 -1.67 -4.50
CA GLY A 55 19.43 -2.62 -3.40
C GLY A 55 18.12 -2.65 -2.65
N ILE A 56 18.14 -3.15 -1.41
CA ILE A 56 16.96 -3.34 -0.56
C ILE A 56 17.25 -2.77 0.85
N HIS A 57 16.29 -1.99 1.36
CA HIS A 57 16.15 -1.65 2.78
C HIS A 57 15.17 -2.63 3.45
N THR A 58 13.97 -2.79 2.92
CA THR A 58 13.02 -3.81 3.35
C THR A 58 12.43 -4.52 2.14
N ARG A 59 12.17 -5.82 2.26
CA ARG A 59 11.37 -6.53 1.27
C ARG A 59 9.93 -6.02 1.26
N GLN A 60 9.23 -6.25 0.16
CA GLN A 60 7.84 -5.89 -0.04
C GLN A 60 6.97 -7.14 -0.03
N PHE A 61 5.80 -7.05 0.61
CA PHE A 61 4.89 -8.19 0.77
C PHE A 61 3.48 -7.86 0.28
N ALA A 62 2.79 -8.88 -0.26
CA ALA A 62 1.35 -8.92 -0.35
C ALA A 62 0.81 -9.67 0.87
N ARG A 63 -0.03 -9.02 1.66
CA ARG A 63 -0.70 -9.58 2.84
C ARG A 63 -2.18 -9.67 2.58
N SER A 64 -2.76 -10.85 2.77
CA SER A 64 -4.15 -11.16 2.44
C SER A 64 -4.94 -11.59 3.67
N LEU A 65 -6.18 -11.13 3.75
CA LEU A 65 -7.25 -11.67 4.56
C LEU A 65 -8.29 -12.30 3.61
N VAL A 66 -8.67 -13.55 3.86
CA VAL A 66 -9.81 -14.18 3.20
C VAL A 66 -10.85 -14.53 4.24
N VAL A 67 -12.10 -14.08 3.99
CA VAL A 67 -13.24 -14.30 4.87
C VAL A 67 -14.38 -14.93 4.09
N ARG A 68 -15.00 -15.95 4.65
CA ARG A 68 -16.26 -16.53 4.13
C ARG A 68 -17.34 -16.45 5.20
N ASP A 69 -18.48 -15.90 4.85
CA ASP A 69 -19.70 -15.98 5.65
C ASP A 69 -20.26 -17.42 5.56
N ILE A 70 -20.40 -18.08 6.70
CA ILE A 70 -20.85 -19.48 6.77
C ILE A 70 -22.28 -19.62 6.26
N SER A 71 -23.14 -18.63 6.53
CA SER A 71 -24.55 -18.68 6.22
C SER A 71 -24.84 -18.45 4.74
N SER A 72 -24.31 -17.37 4.18
CA SER A 72 -24.51 -16.98 2.78
C SER A 72 -23.53 -17.65 1.82
N LYS A 73 -22.46 -18.25 2.33
CA LYS A 73 -21.30 -18.78 1.59
C LYS A 73 -20.56 -17.74 0.76
N LYS A 74 -20.91 -16.47 0.89
CA LYS A 74 -20.20 -15.37 0.21
C LYS A 74 -18.78 -15.25 0.73
N LEU A 75 -17.88 -14.81 -0.15
CA LEU A 75 -16.44 -14.74 0.05
C LEU A 75 -15.95 -13.31 -0.15
N LEU A 76 -14.96 -12.88 0.62
CA LEU A 76 -14.22 -11.64 0.45
C LEU A 76 -12.74 -11.92 0.62
N ALA A 77 -11.93 -11.48 -0.32
CA ALA A 77 -10.48 -11.39 -0.20
C ALA A 77 -10.07 -9.92 -0.14
N TYR A 78 -9.40 -9.52 0.92
CA TYR A 78 -8.79 -8.20 1.07
C TYR A 78 -7.28 -8.35 1.11
N VAL A 79 -6.59 -7.62 0.25
CA VAL A 79 -5.13 -7.66 0.14
C VAL A 79 -4.57 -6.26 0.25
N THR A 80 -3.47 -6.09 0.97
CA THR A 80 -2.60 -4.92 0.81
C THR A 80 -1.26 -5.38 0.24
N ALA A 81 -0.90 -4.83 -0.93
CA ALA A 81 0.40 -5.01 -1.55
C ALA A 81 1.28 -3.79 -1.27
N GLU A 82 2.51 -4.01 -0.85
CA GLU A 82 3.49 -2.95 -0.51
C GLU A 82 4.13 -2.39 -1.79
N VAL A 83 3.30 -1.75 -2.62
CA VAL A 83 3.69 -1.10 -3.88
C VAL A 83 3.06 0.28 -3.98
N GLY A 84 3.49 1.09 -4.95
CA GLY A 84 2.96 2.45 -5.14
C GLY A 84 1.51 2.49 -5.61
N GLY A 85 1.12 1.61 -6.52
CA GLY A 85 -0.23 1.49 -7.05
C GLY A 85 -0.49 0.11 -7.65
N ILE A 86 -1.75 -0.25 -7.78
CA ILE A 86 -2.21 -1.52 -8.39
C ILE A 86 -2.93 -1.18 -9.70
N PRO A 87 -2.51 -1.69 -10.87
CA PRO A 87 -3.31 -1.58 -12.08
C PRO A 87 -4.49 -2.56 -12.08
N PHE A 88 -5.59 -2.19 -12.74
CA PHE A 88 -6.76 -3.06 -12.89
C PHE A 88 -6.39 -4.45 -13.48
N GLU A 89 -5.42 -4.51 -14.36
CA GLU A 89 -4.97 -5.76 -14.98
C GLU A 89 -4.47 -6.79 -13.96
N ILE A 90 -3.86 -6.36 -12.87
CA ILE A 90 -3.48 -7.25 -11.76
C ILE A 90 -4.75 -7.85 -11.12
N GLN A 91 -5.76 -7.03 -10.81
CA GLN A 91 -7.03 -7.57 -10.28
C GLN A 91 -7.67 -8.54 -11.26
N ARG A 92 -7.73 -8.17 -12.56
CA ARG A 92 -8.29 -9.01 -13.62
C ARG A 92 -7.63 -10.39 -13.67
N ASP A 93 -6.30 -10.41 -13.73
CA ASP A 93 -5.55 -11.66 -13.89
C ASP A 93 -5.58 -12.52 -12.62
N VAL A 94 -5.53 -11.89 -11.44
CA VAL A 94 -5.69 -12.59 -10.16
C VAL A 94 -7.08 -13.20 -10.03
N VAL A 95 -8.15 -12.42 -10.30
CA VAL A 95 -9.54 -12.92 -10.27
C VAL A 95 -9.72 -14.08 -11.24
N LYS A 96 -9.23 -13.96 -12.47
CA LYS A 96 -9.31 -15.03 -13.48
C LYS A 96 -8.66 -16.32 -12.98
N ARG A 97 -7.46 -16.25 -12.40
CA ARG A 97 -6.78 -17.43 -11.84
C ARG A 97 -7.51 -18.01 -10.64
N LEU A 98 -7.97 -17.16 -9.71
CA LEU A 98 -8.77 -17.61 -8.55
C LEU A 98 -10.03 -18.35 -8.97
N GLN A 99 -10.74 -17.86 -10.00
CA GLN A 99 -11.94 -18.51 -10.54
C GLN A 99 -11.66 -19.87 -11.16
N THR A 100 -10.55 -19.98 -11.90
CA THR A 100 -10.24 -21.20 -12.65
C THR A 100 -9.52 -22.25 -11.83
N GLU A 101 -8.69 -21.84 -10.88
CA GLU A 101 -7.79 -22.73 -10.14
C GLU A 101 -8.25 -23.00 -8.70
N LEU A 102 -9.17 -22.18 -8.12
CA LEU A 102 -9.51 -22.27 -6.70
C LEU A 102 -11.02 -22.31 -6.41
N ASP A 103 -11.75 -21.21 -6.70
CA ASP A 103 -13.20 -21.11 -6.40
C ASP A 103 -13.86 -20.14 -7.41
N PRO A 104 -14.85 -20.61 -8.21
CA PRO A 104 -15.51 -19.78 -9.22
C PRO A 104 -16.34 -18.62 -8.64
N THR A 105 -16.54 -18.55 -7.33
CA THR A 105 -17.26 -17.45 -6.67
C THR A 105 -16.43 -16.18 -6.52
N PHE A 106 -15.10 -16.23 -6.72
CA PHE A 106 -14.29 -15.03 -6.80
C PHE A 106 -14.71 -14.15 -7.97
N ASN A 107 -14.75 -12.85 -7.78
CA ASN A 107 -15.12 -11.87 -8.79
C ASN A 107 -14.55 -10.48 -8.45
N TYR A 108 -14.74 -9.49 -9.33
CA TYR A 108 -14.24 -8.13 -9.13
C TYR A 108 -14.82 -7.42 -7.89
N GLY A 109 -16.00 -7.83 -7.42
CA GLY A 109 -16.62 -7.22 -6.23
C GLY A 109 -16.12 -7.79 -4.91
N ASN A 110 -15.47 -8.96 -4.91
CA ASN A 110 -15.03 -9.63 -3.68
C ASN A 110 -13.53 -9.87 -3.60
N VAL A 111 -12.75 -9.39 -4.57
CA VAL A 111 -11.28 -9.36 -4.52
C VAL A 111 -10.84 -7.91 -4.49
N LEU A 112 -10.44 -7.43 -3.32
CA LEU A 112 -10.06 -6.05 -3.06
C LEU A 112 -8.55 -6.00 -2.88
N ILE A 113 -7.83 -5.37 -3.82
CA ILE A 113 -6.37 -5.27 -3.80
C ILE A 113 -5.97 -3.81 -3.59
N ASN A 114 -5.59 -3.49 -2.39
CA ASN A 114 -5.15 -2.18 -1.94
C ASN A 114 -3.63 -2.05 -2.10
N ALA A 115 -3.14 -0.90 -2.54
CA ALA A 115 -1.72 -0.55 -2.48
C ALA A 115 -1.40 0.17 -1.17
N SER A 116 -0.26 -0.12 -0.55
CA SER A 116 0.23 0.67 0.59
C SER A 116 0.68 2.07 0.18
N HIS A 117 1.03 2.24 -1.09
CA HIS A 117 1.49 3.47 -1.72
C HIS A 117 2.95 3.85 -1.44
N THR A 118 3.84 2.89 -1.17
CA THR A 118 5.27 3.21 -1.06
C THR A 118 5.83 3.76 -2.37
N HIS A 119 6.59 4.86 -2.30
CA HIS A 119 7.31 5.46 -3.43
C HIS A 119 8.73 4.89 -3.60
N SER A 120 9.02 3.77 -2.96
CA SER A 120 10.32 3.10 -2.98
C SER A 120 10.22 1.64 -3.42
N GLY A 121 9.42 1.37 -4.45
CA GLY A 121 9.25 0.04 -5.04
C GLY A 121 9.39 0.06 -6.55
N PRO A 122 9.75 -1.09 -7.17
CA PRO A 122 9.91 -1.20 -8.61
C PRO A 122 8.64 -0.81 -9.37
N ALA A 123 8.79 0.03 -10.39
CA ALA A 123 7.77 0.37 -11.35
C ALA A 123 7.70 -0.66 -12.50
N GLY A 124 7.00 -0.33 -13.58
CA GLY A 124 6.97 -1.13 -14.81
C GLY A 124 5.90 -2.23 -14.81
N HIS A 125 4.82 -2.07 -14.07
CA HIS A 125 3.72 -3.03 -14.01
C HIS A 125 2.36 -2.49 -14.46
N PHE A 126 2.30 -1.24 -14.98
CA PHE A 126 1.10 -0.63 -15.54
C PHE A 126 1.03 -0.77 -17.05
N HIS A 127 -0.16 -0.98 -17.60
CA HIS A 127 -0.40 -1.10 -19.04
C HIS A 127 -0.65 0.26 -19.72
N TYR A 128 -1.12 1.25 -19.00
CA TYR A 128 -1.30 2.59 -19.54
C TYR A 128 0.02 3.35 -19.61
N SER A 129 0.31 3.96 -20.77
CA SER A 129 1.58 4.61 -21.06
C SER A 129 1.92 5.75 -20.10
N GLU A 130 0.92 6.51 -19.66
CA GLU A 130 1.16 7.65 -18.79
C GLU A 130 1.32 7.28 -17.31
N VAL A 131 0.65 6.23 -16.85
CA VAL A 131 0.96 5.66 -15.55
C VAL A 131 2.32 4.98 -15.61
N SER A 132 2.68 4.40 -16.78
CA SER A 132 4.02 3.92 -17.08
C SER A 132 5.02 5.05 -17.37
N PHE A 133 4.58 6.29 -17.64
CA PHE A 133 5.48 7.44 -17.78
C PHE A 133 6.37 7.63 -16.56
N TYR A 134 5.87 7.27 -15.39
CA TYR A 134 6.65 7.20 -14.17
C TYR A 134 7.72 6.10 -14.18
N SER A 135 7.67 5.16 -15.14
CA SER A 135 8.66 4.10 -15.30
C SER A 135 9.19 3.95 -16.71
N LYS A 136 8.58 4.63 -17.69
CA LYS A 136 8.86 4.57 -19.15
C LYS A 136 8.81 3.17 -19.78
N GLU A 137 8.61 2.11 -19.01
CA GLU A 137 8.86 0.74 -19.43
C GLU A 137 7.89 -0.22 -18.72
N PHE A 138 7.49 -1.28 -19.43
CA PHE A 138 6.76 -2.38 -18.83
C PHE A 138 7.68 -3.60 -18.72
N TYR A 139 7.81 -4.14 -17.51
CA TYR A 139 8.57 -5.35 -17.24
C TYR A 139 7.61 -6.50 -16.90
N SER A 140 7.48 -7.47 -17.84
CA SER A 140 6.63 -8.65 -17.63
C SER A 140 6.95 -9.42 -16.35
N ASP A 141 8.22 -9.44 -15.98
CA ASP A 141 8.69 -10.14 -14.78
C ASP A 141 8.29 -9.40 -13.49
N SER A 142 8.39 -8.07 -13.44
CA SER A 142 7.90 -7.27 -12.31
C SER A 142 6.38 -7.44 -12.14
N TYR A 143 5.64 -7.39 -13.26
CA TYR A 143 4.21 -7.66 -13.28
C TYR A 143 3.87 -9.07 -12.76
N ALA A 144 4.61 -10.10 -13.21
CA ALA A 144 4.39 -11.46 -12.80
C ALA A 144 4.67 -11.69 -11.30
N VAL A 145 5.76 -11.13 -10.76
CA VAL A 145 6.08 -11.21 -9.34
C VAL A 145 4.94 -10.63 -8.48
N LEU A 146 4.44 -9.46 -8.86
CA LEU A 146 3.34 -8.80 -8.15
C LEU A 146 2.04 -9.63 -8.25
N ARG A 147 1.62 -9.99 -9.48
CA ARG A 147 0.42 -10.79 -9.75
C ARG A 147 0.44 -12.12 -9.01
N ASP A 148 1.55 -12.86 -9.14
CA ASP A 148 1.66 -14.22 -8.62
C ASP A 148 1.77 -14.20 -7.08
N GLY A 149 2.49 -13.23 -6.50
CA GLY A 149 2.56 -13.08 -5.05
C GLY A 149 1.20 -12.73 -4.43
N ILE A 150 0.41 -11.85 -5.07
CA ILE A 150 -0.95 -11.55 -4.63
C ILE A 150 -1.83 -12.80 -4.73
N TYR A 151 -1.82 -13.49 -5.87
CA TYR A 151 -2.58 -14.72 -6.06
C TYR A 151 -2.22 -15.78 -5.01
N GLU A 152 -0.93 -16.07 -4.81
CA GLU A 152 -0.49 -17.10 -3.86
C GLU A 152 -0.79 -16.72 -2.40
N SER A 153 -0.80 -15.42 -2.05
CA SER A 153 -1.21 -14.99 -0.71
C SER A 153 -2.70 -15.22 -0.46
N ILE A 154 -3.57 -14.93 -1.44
CA ILE A 154 -5.00 -15.20 -1.34
C ILE A 154 -5.26 -16.71 -1.29
N LYS A 155 -4.62 -17.48 -2.17
CA LYS A 155 -4.75 -18.94 -2.23
C LYS A 155 -4.35 -19.59 -0.92
N GLU A 156 -3.23 -19.20 -0.34
CA GLU A 156 -2.77 -19.74 0.94
C GLU A 156 -3.77 -19.41 2.07
N ALA A 157 -4.24 -18.16 2.16
CA ALA A 157 -5.25 -17.78 3.13
C ALA A 157 -6.57 -18.56 2.91
N TYR A 158 -7.03 -18.69 1.66
CA TYR A 158 -8.24 -19.46 1.34
C TYR A 158 -8.16 -20.91 1.80
N LEU A 159 -7.04 -21.58 1.54
CA LEU A 159 -6.84 -23.00 1.92
C LEU A 159 -6.68 -23.20 3.44
N LYS A 160 -6.26 -22.16 4.17
CA LYS A 160 -6.07 -22.20 5.62
C LYS A 160 -7.29 -21.72 6.44
N MET A 161 -8.39 -21.32 5.81
CA MET A 161 -9.58 -20.81 6.53
C MET A 161 -10.05 -21.73 7.62
N LYS A 162 -10.31 -21.16 8.80
CA LYS A 162 -10.85 -21.82 9.98
C LYS A 162 -12.01 -21.03 10.56
N PRO A 163 -12.87 -21.63 11.40
CA PRO A 163 -13.86 -20.89 12.17
C PRO A 163 -13.20 -19.74 12.93
N ALA A 164 -13.68 -18.53 12.69
CA ALA A 164 -13.06 -17.31 13.18
C ALA A 164 -14.08 -16.31 13.71
N GLU A 165 -13.61 -15.48 14.62
CA GLU A 165 -14.32 -14.29 15.10
C GLU A 165 -13.67 -13.04 14.51
N LEU A 166 -14.52 -12.08 14.15
CA LEU A 166 -14.12 -10.78 13.63
C LEU A 166 -14.55 -9.71 14.62
N THR A 167 -13.59 -8.90 15.08
CA THR A 167 -13.87 -7.77 15.97
C THR A 167 -13.34 -6.47 15.38
N VAL A 168 -14.05 -5.37 15.60
CA VAL A 168 -13.66 -4.03 15.16
C VAL A 168 -13.36 -3.18 16.37
N GLY A 169 -12.24 -2.49 16.34
CA GLY A 169 -11.83 -1.49 17.32
C GLY A 169 -11.21 -0.29 16.63
N LYS A 170 -11.08 0.81 17.35
CA LYS A 170 -10.49 2.05 16.83
C LYS A 170 -9.73 2.83 17.88
N THR A 171 -8.76 3.62 17.44
CA THR A 171 -7.98 4.52 18.29
C THR A 171 -7.47 5.71 17.48
N ILE A 172 -6.89 6.68 18.15
CA ILE A 172 -6.26 7.85 17.53
C ILE A 172 -4.76 7.57 17.36
N VAL A 173 -4.25 7.79 16.14
CA VAL A 173 -2.82 7.77 15.84
C VAL A 173 -2.27 9.18 16.01
N ASN A 174 -1.44 9.38 17.02
CA ASN A 174 -0.86 10.69 17.30
C ASN A 174 0.43 10.90 16.52
N GLU A 175 0.63 12.14 16.04
CA GLU A 175 1.88 12.62 15.43
C GLU A 175 2.41 11.74 14.26
N ALA A 176 1.53 11.07 13.52
CA ALA A 176 1.92 10.22 12.40
C ALA A 176 1.59 10.82 11.03
N GLY A 177 0.98 12.00 11.00
CA GLY A 177 0.66 12.71 9.76
C GLY A 177 0.33 14.17 10.00
N VAL A 178 0.48 14.98 8.96
CA VAL A 178 0.16 16.39 8.90
C VAL A 178 -0.48 16.72 7.55
N ASN A 179 -1.45 17.64 7.52
CA ASN A 179 -2.04 18.08 6.26
C ASN A 179 -1.02 18.91 5.47
N ARG A 180 -0.65 18.45 4.27
CA ARG A 180 0.34 19.12 3.40
C ARG A 180 -0.26 20.19 2.51
N SER A 181 -1.59 20.17 2.31
CA SER A 181 -2.35 21.11 1.49
C SER A 181 -3.38 21.89 2.31
N LEU A 182 -2.92 22.45 3.46
CA LEU A 182 -3.79 23.14 4.41
C LEU A 182 -4.60 24.28 3.77
N SER A 183 -4.05 25.03 2.82
CA SER A 183 -4.75 26.08 2.09
C SER A 183 -5.96 25.55 1.32
N ALA A 184 -5.83 24.38 0.68
CA ALA A 184 -6.94 23.72 0.00
C ALA A 184 -7.99 23.22 0.99
N TYR A 185 -7.58 22.58 2.08
CA TYR A 185 -8.50 22.16 3.16
C TYR A 185 -9.30 23.35 3.72
N LEU A 186 -8.65 24.50 3.92
CA LEU A 186 -9.28 25.72 4.45
C LEU A 186 -10.27 26.37 3.46
N ALA A 187 -10.25 26.03 2.17
CA ALA A 187 -11.25 26.49 1.21
C ALA A 187 -12.63 25.84 1.42
N ASN A 188 -12.69 24.68 2.10
CA ASN A 188 -13.96 24.05 2.45
C ASN A 188 -14.77 24.94 3.44
N PRO A 189 -16.11 24.86 3.46
CA PRO A 189 -16.97 25.66 4.34
C PRO A 189 -16.54 25.59 5.81
N GLU A 190 -16.44 26.73 6.45
CA GLU A 190 -15.97 26.82 7.85
C GLU A 190 -16.86 26.02 8.81
N THR A 191 -18.17 26.04 8.59
CA THR A 191 -19.14 25.28 9.39
C THR A 191 -18.90 23.78 9.30
N GLU A 192 -18.54 23.29 8.12
CA GLU A 192 -18.21 21.88 7.92
C GLU A 192 -16.87 21.54 8.59
N ARG A 193 -15.83 22.36 8.40
CA ARG A 193 -14.52 22.15 9.02
C ARG A 193 -14.59 22.10 10.55
N LYS A 194 -15.39 22.97 11.16
CA LYS A 194 -15.60 23.04 12.61
C LYS A 194 -16.34 21.83 13.20
N SER A 195 -16.97 20.98 12.39
CA SER A 195 -17.58 19.73 12.85
C SER A 195 -16.55 18.61 13.11
N TYR A 196 -15.28 18.85 12.75
CA TYR A 196 -14.17 17.92 12.95
C TYR A 196 -13.10 18.55 13.86
N SER A 197 -12.46 17.71 14.67
CA SER A 197 -11.43 18.15 15.63
C SER A 197 -10.09 18.49 14.99
N ASP A 198 -9.83 17.99 13.75
CA ASP A 198 -8.53 18.12 13.10
C ASP A 198 -8.69 18.29 11.58
N ASN A 199 -7.62 18.74 10.93
CA ASN A 199 -7.53 18.89 9.48
C ASN A 199 -7.03 17.62 8.76
N ILE A 200 -6.81 16.52 9.49
CA ILE A 200 -6.58 15.15 8.99
C ILE A 200 -7.45 14.17 9.77
N ASP A 201 -7.66 12.97 9.23
CA ASP A 201 -8.30 11.88 9.96
C ASP A 201 -7.24 11.11 10.76
N ARG A 202 -7.22 11.30 12.08
CA ARG A 202 -6.29 10.59 12.97
C ARG A 202 -6.81 9.25 13.45
N GLU A 203 -8.04 8.90 13.16
CA GLU A 203 -8.64 7.63 13.58
C GLU A 203 -8.07 6.47 12.76
N MET A 204 -7.53 5.46 13.43
CA MET A 204 -7.24 4.14 12.89
C MET A 204 -8.37 3.21 13.27
N LEU A 205 -9.02 2.61 12.29
CA LEU A 205 -9.97 1.53 12.48
C LEU A 205 -9.30 0.19 12.17
N GLN A 206 -9.53 -0.83 13.01
CA GLN A 206 -8.90 -2.14 12.86
C GLN A 206 -9.93 -3.26 12.94
N LEU A 207 -9.90 -4.16 11.96
CA LEU A 207 -10.58 -5.46 11.95
C LEU A 207 -9.61 -6.53 12.42
N THR A 208 -9.82 -7.09 13.59
CA THR A 208 -9.01 -8.18 14.16
C THR A 208 -9.66 -9.53 13.85
N VAL A 209 -8.85 -10.49 13.45
CA VAL A 209 -9.26 -11.86 13.13
C VAL A 209 -8.73 -12.80 14.22
N SER A 210 -9.62 -13.53 14.90
CA SER A 210 -9.26 -14.49 15.93
C SER A 210 -9.78 -15.89 15.61
N VAL A 211 -8.95 -16.91 15.88
CA VAL A 211 -9.30 -18.32 15.75
C VAL A 211 -9.17 -18.96 17.14
N SER A 212 -10.25 -19.57 17.63
CA SER A 212 -10.29 -20.15 18.99
C SER A 212 -9.83 -19.16 20.08
N GLY A 213 -10.27 -17.90 19.97
CA GLY A 213 -9.94 -16.82 20.90
C GLY A 213 -8.52 -16.24 20.78
N VAL A 214 -7.68 -16.74 19.85
CA VAL A 214 -6.33 -16.25 19.62
C VAL A 214 -6.28 -15.39 18.38
N PRO A 215 -5.83 -14.11 18.44
CA PRO A 215 -5.65 -13.28 17.26
C PRO A 215 -4.61 -13.90 16.31
N ILE A 216 -4.99 -14.08 15.05
CA ILE A 216 -4.10 -14.56 13.97
C ILE A 216 -3.60 -13.42 13.09
N GLY A 217 -4.16 -12.23 13.27
CA GLY A 217 -3.79 -11.01 12.55
C GLY A 217 -4.91 -9.99 12.52
N PHE A 218 -4.67 -8.91 11.76
CA PHE A 218 -5.63 -7.84 11.57
C PHE A 218 -5.46 -7.13 10.23
N VAL A 219 -6.49 -6.39 9.84
CA VAL A 219 -6.43 -5.33 8.83
C VAL A 219 -6.79 -4.03 9.52
N ASN A 220 -5.94 -2.99 9.39
CA ASN A 220 -6.34 -1.65 9.78
C ASN A 220 -6.29 -0.67 8.61
N TRP A 221 -6.99 0.44 8.76
CA TRP A 221 -7.06 1.53 7.79
C TRP A 221 -6.67 2.83 8.49
N TYR A 222 -5.64 3.46 7.97
CA TYR A 222 -5.15 4.78 8.41
C TYR A 222 -4.59 5.53 7.22
N GLY A 223 -5.01 6.79 7.01
CA GLY A 223 -4.59 7.62 5.89
C GLY A 223 -3.30 8.36 6.20
N VAL A 224 -2.18 7.95 5.60
CA VAL A 224 -0.91 8.69 5.60
C VAL A 224 -0.06 8.22 4.42
N HIS A 225 0.53 9.14 3.67
CA HIS A 225 1.47 8.81 2.60
C HIS A 225 2.69 8.05 3.15
N PRO A 226 3.16 7.00 2.47
CA PRO A 226 4.43 6.36 2.80
C PRO A 226 5.57 7.02 1.98
N THR A 227 5.82 8.29 2.28
CA THR A 227 6.82 9.17 1.64
C THR A 227 7.86 9.70 2.64
N ASN A 228 8.05 9.01 3.78
CA ASN A 228 9.20 9.26 4.64
C ASN A 228 10.51 8.95 3.93
N ILE A 229 10.51 7.89 3.10
CA ILE A 229 11.62 7.53 2.22
C ILE A 229 11.50 8.39 0.96
N THR A 230 12.31 9.44 0.88
CA THR A 230 12.24 10.48 -0.14
C THR A 230 12.79 10.04 -1.50
N PHE A 231 12.65 10.89 -2.52
CA PHE A 231 13.07 10.62 -3.91
C PHE A 231 14.60 10.40 -4.08
N ASP A 232 15.42 10.76 -3.10
CA ASP A 232 16.87 10.49 -3.13
C ASP A 232 17.20 9.02 -2.81
N ASN A 233 16.23 8.28 -2.27
CA ASN A 233 16.41 6.89 -1.93
C ASN A 233 16.49 6.02 -3.19
N ARG A 234 17.43 5.05 -3.15
CA ARG A 234 17.62 4.06 -4.20
C ARG A 234 17.50 2.61 -3.71
N LEU A 235 16.98 2.40 -2.52
CA LEU A 235 16.72 1.08 -1.98
C LEU A 235 15.23 0.78 -2.01
N ILE A 236 14.85 -0.44 -2.39
CA ILE A 236 13.48 -0.91 -2.22
C ILE A 236 13.12 -0.80 -0.74
N SER A 237 11.97 -0.21 -0.45
CA SER A 237 11.46 -0.07 0.91
C SER A 237 9.92 -0.12 0.92
N SER A 238 9.38 -0.78 1.92
CA SER A 238 7.95 -0.79 2.21
C SER A 238 7.47 0.46 2.96
N ASP A 239 8.42 1.35 3.34
CA ASP A 239 8.21 2.59 4.08
C ASP A 239 7.40 2.38 5.39
N ASN A 240 6.81 3.42 5.94
CA ASN A 240 6.20 3.44 7.27
C ASN A 240 5.11 2.37 7.49
N LYS A 241 4.27 2.08 6.49
CA LYS A 241 3.22 1.05 6.61
C LYS A 241 3.79 -0.36 6.67
N GLY A 242 4.74 -0.68 5.81
CA GLY A 242 5.40 -1.98 5.85
C GLY A 242 6.23 -2.16 7.13
N ILE A 243 6.91 -1.12 7.61
CA ILE A 243 7.61 -1.16 8.91
C ILE A 243 6.63 -1.41 10.05
N ALA A 244 5.45 -0.77 10.05
CA ALA A 244 4.41 -1.05 11.05
C ALA A 244 3.97 -2.52 11.03
N SER A 245 3.81 -3.11 9.83
CA SER A 245 3.49 -4.53 9.65
C SER A 245 4.59 -5.44 10.21
N LEU A 246 5.85 -5.14 9.88
CA LEU A 246 7.01 -5.92 10.37
C LEU A 246 7.13 -5.87 11.90
N LEU A 247 6.91 -4.68 12.51
CA LEU A 247 6.92 -4.52 13.97
C LEU A 247 5.81 -5.33 14.65
N ALA A 248 4.59 -5.31 14.10
CA ALA A 248 3.46 -6.06 14.65
C ALA A 248 3.67 -7.58 14.54
N GLU A 249 4.17 -8.05 13.39
CA GLU A 249 4.49 -9.47 13.16
C GLU A 249 5.66 -9.94 14.05
N ALA A 250 6.69 -9.10 14.23
CA ALA A 250 7.80 -9.40 15.13
C ALA A 250 7.36 -9.49 16.61
N GLU A 251 6.46 -8.62 17.05
CA GLU A 251 5.89 -8.66 18.40
C GLU A 251 5.04 -9.92 18.62
N ALA A 252 4.18 -10.27 17.65
CA ALA A 252 3.40 -11.50 17.68
C ALA A 252 4.29 -12.76 17.73
N LYS A 253 5.39 -12.77 16.96
CA LYS A 253 6.36 -13.87 16.98
C LYS A 253 7.03 -14.05 18.34
N LYS A 254 7.33 -12.96 19.08
CA LYS A 254 7.84 -13.06 20.49
C LYS A 254 6.85 -13.76 21.41
N GLN A 255 5.54 -13.66 21.11
CA GLN A 255 4.45 -14.31 21.83
C GLN A 255 4.15 -15.74 21.33
N GLY A 256 4.96 -16.27 20.40
CA GLY A 256 4.81 -17.62 19.84
C GLY A 256 3.86 -17.69 18.62
N LEU A 257 3.33 -16.57 18.14
CA LEU A 257 2.41 -16.52 17.00
C LEU A 257 3.21 -16.38 15.68
N ASN A 258 3.77 -17.47 15.19
CA ASN A 258 4.71 -17.45 14.06
C ASN A 258 4.07 -17.15 12.69
N GLU A 259 2.77 -17.42 12.52
CA GLU A 259 2.02 -17.18 11.26
C GLU A 259 1.14 -15.93 11.33
N TYR A 260 1.41 -15.03 12.28
CA TYR A 260 0.65 -13.79 12.45
C TYR A 260 0.85 -12.85 11.26
N VAL A 261 -0.25 -12.25 10.75
CA VAL A 261 -0.21 -11.31 9.62
C VAL A 261 -0.84 -9.98 10.02
N ALA A 262 -0.08 -8.90 9.87
CA ALA A 262 -0.53 -7.55 10.19
C ALA A 262 -0.63 -6.71 8.91
N ILE A 263 -1.84 -6.28 8.54
CA ILE A 263 -2.12 -5.48 7.35
C ILE A 263 -2.35 -4.03 7.78
N PHE A 264 -1.47 -3.11 7.35
CA PHE A 264 -1.63 -1.66 7.47
C PHE A 264 -2.03 -1.10 6.11
N ALA A 265 -3.35 -1.10 5.86
CA ALA A 265 -3.92 -0.67 4.60
C ALA A 265 -3.93 0.86 4.45
N GLN A 266 -3.92 1.32 3.20
CA GLN A 266 -4.09 2.73 2.89
C GLN A 266 -5.57 3.13 2.97
N ALA A 267 -5.81 4.36 3.42
CA ALA A 267 -7.15 4.94 3.53
C ALA A 267 -7.25 6.23 2.69
N ASN A 268 -7.42 7.37 3.33
CA ASN A 268 -7.54 8.69 2.70
C ASN A 268 -6.26 9.51 2.97
N GLU A 269 -5.23 9.20 2.27
CA GLU A 269 -3.90 9.80 2.41
C GLU A 269 -3.69 11.06 1.58
N GLY A 270 -4.59 11.38 0.64
CA GLY A 270 -4.37 12.33 -0.44
C GLY A 270 -3.67 13.63 -0.04
N ASP A 271 -4.08 14.25 1.06
CA ASP A 271 -3.50 15.48 1.60
C ASP A 271 -2.71 15.26 2.92
N VAL A 272 -2.35 14.00 3.27
CA VAL A 272 -1.71 13.66 4.54
C VAL A 272 -0.27 13.20 4.35
N SER A 273 0.69 14.05 4.72
CA SER A 273 2.12 13.74 4.67
C SER A 273 2.63 13.16 5.99
N PRO A 274 3.55 12.17 5.96
CA PRO A 274 4.26 11.68 7.12
C PRO A 274 5.44 12.58 7.51
N ASN A 275 5.83 13.54 6.65
CA ASN A 275 6.94 14.46 6.84
C ASN A 275 6.49 15.66 7.66
N LEU A 276 6.50 15.49 8.99
CA LEU A 276 5.85 16.40 9.94
C LEU A 276 6.40 17.84 9.91
N ASN A 277 7.58 18.06 9.34
CA ASN A 277 8.18 19.38 9.21
C ASN A 277 7.71 20.13 7.93
N LEU A 278 6.95 19.51 7.04
CA LEU A 278 6.44 20.06 5.77
C LEU A 278 7.54 20.64 4.85
N ASN A 279 8.71 20.03 4.86
CA ASN A 279 9.87 20.42 4.04
C ASN A 279 10.64 19.18 3.55
N ASN A 280 9.93 18.11 3.22
CA ASN A 280 10.46 16.82 2.83
C ASN A 280 11.29 16.12 3.94
N THR A 281 11.10 16.51 5.21
CA THR A 281 11.76 15.89 6.35
C THR A 281 10.75 15.44 7.41
N GLY A 282 11.00 14.28 7.96
CA GLY A 282 10.18 13.68 9.02
C GLY A 282 10.76 13.94 10.43
N PRO A 283 10.23 13.23 11.43
CA PRO A 283 10.62 13.40 12.83
C PRO A 283 11.97 12.77 13.18
N GLY A 284 12.55 11.97 12.31
CA GLY A 284 13.81 11.24 12.57
C GLY A 284 15.04 11.98 12.12
N LYS A 285 16.21 11.41 12.43
CA LYS A 285 17.54 11.93 12.03
C LYS A 285 17.81 11.82 10.53
N ASP A 286 17.16 10.87 9.87
CA ASP A 286 17.23 10.61 8.44
C ASP A 286 15.90 10.02 7.94
N ILE A 287 15.82 9.71 6.65
CA ILE A 287 14.63 9.17 5.99
C ILE A 287 14.20 7.79 6.54
N TYR A 288 15.16 6.93 6.88
CA TYR A 288 14.87 5.59 7.41
C TYR A 288 14.40 5.65 8.86
N ASP A 289 15.03 6.49 9.69
CA ASP A 289 14.60 6.73 11.07
C ASP A 289 13.23 7.39 11.11
N SER A 290 12.94 8.34 10.22
CA SER A 290 11.61 8.94 10.06
C SER A 290 10.55 7.89 9.72
N SER A 291 10.84 7.02 8.74
CA SER A 291 9.96 5.92 8.35
C SER A 291 9.72 4.93 9.51
N PHE A 292 10.77 4.61 10.27
CA PHE A 292 10.65 3.78 11.48
C PHE A 292 9.78 4.44 12.56
N ILE A 293 9.97 5.73 12.85
CA ILE A 293 9.19 6.46 13.87
C ILE A 293 7.71 6.49 13.49
N ILE A 294 7.37 6.84 12.25
CA ILE A 294 5.99 6.89 11.78
C ILE A 294 5.36 5.50 11.74
N GLY A 295 6.09 4.49 11.27
CA GLY A 295 5.65 3.09 11.31
C GLY A 295 5.42 2.59 12.75
N LYS A 296 6.31 2.93 13.69
CA LYS A 296 6.17 2.59 15.11
C LYS A 296 4.96 3.25 15.77
N ARG A 297 4.61 4.49 15.41
CA ARG A 297 3.40 5.18 15.90
C ARG A 297 2.13 4.47 15.44
N GLN A 298 2.08 4.02 14.17
CA GLN A 298 0.98 3.20 13.66
C GLN A 298 0.92 1.82 14.37
N PHE A 299 2.06 1.17 14.55
CA PHE A 299 2.16 -0.09 15.30
C PHE A 299 1.64 0.07 16.74
N ILE A 300 2.05 1.11 17.48
CA ILE A 300 1.59 1.36 18.85
C ILE A 300 0.07 1.50 18.89
N ALA A 301 -0.52 2.24 17.96
CA ALA A 301 -1.97 2.40 17.85
C ALA A 301 -2.66 1.05 17.61
N SER A 302 -2.14 0.21 16.72
CA SER A 302 -2.69 -1.14 16.49
C SER A 302 -2.66 -2.01 17.73
N GLN A 303 -1.59 -1.92 18.54
CA GLN A 303 -1.47 -2.65 19.82
C GLN A 303 -2.44 -2.13 20.89
N GLN A 304 -2.76 -0.84 20.88
CA GLN A 304 -3.80 -0.29 21.78
C GLN A 304 -5.17 -0.88 21.44
N ILE A 305 -5.51 -1.00 20.16
CA ILE A 305 -6.77 -1.62 19.72
C ILE A 305 -6.81 -3.10 20.14
N LEU A 306 -5.74 -3.87 19.95
CA LEU A 306 -5.68 -5.27 20.34
C LEU A 306 -5.86 -5.50 21.85
N LYS A 307 -5.50 -4.51 22.68
CA LYS A 307 -5.67 -4.56 24.15
C LYS A 307 -7.05 -4.09 24.61
N SER A 308 -7.81 -3.42 23.74
CA SER A 308 -9.17 -2.97 24.03
C SER A 308 -10.19 -4.06 23.68
N GLU A 309 -11.36 -4.01 24.31
CA GLU A 309 -12.47 -4.87 23.94
C GLU A 309 -13.08 -4.36 22.64
N GLY A 310 -12.81 -5.06 21.52
CA GLY A 310 -13.38 -4.74 20.22
C GLY A 310 -14.84 -5.17 20.10
N LYS A 311 -15.62 -4.47 19.27
CA LYS A 311 -16.98 -4.88 18.95
C LYS A 311 -16.96 -6.06 17.99
N ARG A 312 -17.56 -7.21 18.39
CA ARG A 312 -17.73 -8.37 17.53
C ARG A 312 -18.70 -8.02 16.38
N LEU A 313 -18.33 -8.40 15.15
CA LEU A 313 -19.19 -8.24 13.98
C LEU A 313 -20.26 -9.34 13.95
N SER A 314 -21.48 -8.93 13.58
CA SER A 314 -22.57 -9.87 13.33
C SER A 314 -22.40 -10.59 11.99
N VAL A 315 -23.25 -11.60 11.76
CA VAL A 315 -23.31 -12.33 10.47
C VAL A 315 -23.70 -11.40 9.35
N GLY A 316 -23.02 -11.51 8.22
CA GLY A 316 -23.41 -10.88 6.99
C GLY A 316 -22.19 -10.45 6.15
N LEU A 317 -22.19 -10.86 4.89
CA LEU A 317 -21.25 -10.40 3.89
C LEU A 317 -22.04 -10.07 2.62
N VAL A 318 -22.05 -8.79 2.27
CA VAL A 318 -22.63 -8.31 1.01
C VAL A 318 -21.66 -7.32 0.36
N TYR A 319 -21.67 -7.29 -0.96
CA TYR A 319 -20.84 -6.36 -1.73
C TYR A 319 -21.50 -6.04 -3.06
N THR A 320 -21.20 -4.86 -3.57
CA THR A 320 -21.50 -4.43 -4.93
C THR A 320 -20.27 -3.74 -5.53
N GLN A 321 -20.12 -3.81 -6.85
CA GLN A 321 -19.02 -3.19 -7.57
C GLN A 321 -19.53 -2.70 -8.91
N ARG A 322 -19.02 -1.56 -9.36
CA ARG A 322 -19.33 -0.96 -10.65
C ARG A 322 -18.08 -0.51 -11.36
N PHE A 323 -18.07 -0.70 -12.67
CA PHE A 323 -17.17 0.05 -13.56
C PHE A 323 -17.89 1.31 -14.01
N ILE A 324 -17.27 2.45 -13.82
CA ILE A 324 -17.85 3.76 -14.13
C ILE A 324 -16.92 4.47 -15.12
N ASP A 325 -17.49 4.91 -16.25
CA ASP A 325 -16.79 5.80 -17.17
C ASP A 325 -16.82 7.21 -16.60
N MET A 326 -15.70 7.63 -16.03
CA MET A 326 -15.52 8.94 -15.41
C MET A 326 -15.26 10.06 -16.43
N SER A 327 -15.14 9.76 -17.73
CA SER A 327 -14.82 10.78 -18.74
C SER A 327 -15.96 11.78 -19.00
N LYS A 328 -17.21 11.35 -18.81
CA LYS A 328 -18.43 12.18 -18.95
C LYS A 328 -19.57 11.61 -18.09
N HIS A 329 -19.29 11.24 -16.85
CA HIS A 329 -20.30 10.68 -15.97
C HIS A 329 -21.31 11.74 -15.55
N PRO A 330 -22.63 11.49 -15.69
CA PRO A 330 -23.66 12.45 -15.33
C PRO A 330 -23.79 12.60 -13.80
N VAL A 331 -23.85 13.83 -13.33
CA VAL A 331 -24.08 14.21 -11.94
C VAL A 331 -25.39 14.95 -11.86
N SER A 332 -26.38 14.40 -11.11
CA SER A 332 -27.68 15.01 -10.98
C SER A 332 -27.62 16.34 -10.21
N SER A 333 -28.65 17.18 -10.40
CA SER A 333 -28.75 18.49 -9.70
C SER A 333 -28.75 18.37 -8.19
N GLU A 334 -29.15 17.22 -7.65
CA GLU A 334 -29.13 16.92 -6.22
C GLU A 334 -27.69 16.81 -5.67
N PHE A 335 -26.77 16.22 -6.45
CA PHE A 335 -25.40 15.96 -6.02
C PHE A 335 -24.40 17.01 -6.51
N SER A 336 -24.66 17.71 -7.60
CA SER A 336 -23.70 18.62 -8.24
C SER A 336 -23.25 19.79 -7.39
N GLY A 337 -24.03 20.20 -6.38
CA GLY A 337 -23.80 21.41 -5.58
C GLY A 337 -24.11 22.71 -6.30
N THR A 338 -24.38 22.69 -7.62
CA THR A 338 -24.73 23.86 -8.44
C THR A 338 -26.24 24.02 -8.61
N GLY A 339 -27.02 23.00 -8.20
CA GLY A 339 -28.47 22.93 -8.44
C GLY A 339 -28.86 22.61 -9.89
N LYS A 340 -27.89 22.30 -10.76
CA LYS A 340 -28.08 21.89 -12.14
C LYS A 340 -27.44 20.53 -12.38
N ALA A 341 -27.89 19.81 -13.41
CA ALA A 341 -27.19 18.61 -13.85
C ALA A 341 -25.84 18.99 -14.45
N GLU A 342 -24.80 18.28 -14.05
CA GLU A 342 -23.40 18.47 -14.46
C GLU A 342 -22.80 17.16 -14.98
N THR A 343 -21.56 17.17 -15.41
CA THR A 343 -20.82 15.97 -15.81
C THR A 343 -19.40 16.02 -15.28
N THR A 344 -18.77 14.86 -15.12
CA THR A 344 -17.32 14.76 -15.00
C THR A 344 -16.65 15.03 -16.36
N CYS A 345 -15.33 15.11 -16.38
CA CYS A 345 -14.54 15.49 -17.55
C CYS A 345 -13.64 14.34 -18.02
N PRO A 346 -13.24 14.29 -19.31
CA PRO A 346 -12.11 13.47 -19.74
C PRO A 346 -10.87 13.78 -18.89
N SER A 347 -10.06 12.77 -18.62
CA SER A 347 -8.94 12.91 -17.69
C SER A 347 -7.90 13.94 -18.19
N ALA A 348 -7.42 14.78 -17.27
CA ALA A 348 -6.39 15.77 -17.56
C ALA A 348 -5.54 16.09 -16.35
N TYR A 349 -4.23 16.22 -16.56
CA TYR A 349 -3.31 16.79 -15.58
C TYR A 349 -3.28 18.32 -15.70
N GLY A 350 -3.23 18.98 -14.53
CA GLY A 350 -3.05 20.43 -14.44
C GLY A 350 -1.59 20.84 -14.37
N TYR A 351 -1.33 22.15 -14.51
CA TYR A 351 -0.01 22.75 -14.28
C TYR A 351 0.48 22.51 -12.85
N SER A 352 -0.44 22.54 -11.87
CA SER A 352 -0.14 22.27 -10.47
C SER A 352 0.32 20.83 -10.22
N PHE A 353 -0.09 19.87 -11.06
CA PHE A 353 0.45 18.51 -11.02
C PHE A 353 1.95 18.48 -11.35
N ALA A 354 2.36 19.19 -12.45
CA ALA A 354 3.77 19.26 -12.82
C ALA A 354 4.63 20.07 -11.84
N ALA A 355 3.99 20.88 -10.99
CA ALA A 355 4.62 21.56 -9.86
C ALA A 355 5.06 20.59 -8.75
N GLY A 356 4.45 19.41 -8.67
CA GLY A 356 4.63 18.51 -7.53
C GLY A 356 4.07 19.10 -6.24
N SER A 357 4.05 18.30 -5.17
CA SER A 357 3.75 18.80 -3.82
C SER A 357 4.91 19.66 -3.31
N THR A 358 4.62 20.88 -2.89
CA THR A 358 5.64 21.80 -2.33
C THR A 358 6.32 21.19 -1.10
N GLU A 359 5.57 20.44 -0.29
CA GLU A 359 6.09 19.74 0.89
C GLU A 359 7.16 18.70 0.54
N GLU A 360 7.01 17.99 -0.58
CA GLU A 360 7.94 16.96 -1.04
C GLU A 360 9.09 17.51 -1.92
N GLY A 361 9.34 18.81 -1.86
CA GLY A 361 10.42 19.47 -2.59
C GLY A 361 10.03 20.00 -3.97
N GLY A 362 8.74 19.87 -4.34
CA GLY A 362 8.21 20.34 -5.61
C GLY A 362 8.65 19.52 -6.83
N GLY A 363 8.10 19.85 -7.97
CA GLY A 363 8.40 19.23 -9.26
C GLY A 363 9.23 20.11 -10.17
N HIS A 364 8.75 20.35 -11.40
CA HIS A 364 9.46 21.13 -12.39
C HIS A 364 9.40 22.62 -12.09
N TRP A 365 10.53 23.32 -12.05
CA TRP A 365 10.71 24.73 -11.67
C TRP A 365 9.85 25.77 -12.42
N LEU A 366 9.34 25.42 -13.61
CA LEU A 366 8.42 26.28 -14.40
C LEU A 366 7.01 26.36 -13.79
N PHE A 367 6.66 25.42 -12.93
CA PHE A 367 5.31 25.29 -12.37
C PHE A 367 5.33 25.53 -10.86
N HIS A 368 4.18 25.92 -10.33
CA HIS A 368 3.95 26.01 -8.89
C HIS A 368 2.50 25.65 -8.57
N GLU A 369 2.23 25.24 -7.36
CA GLU A 369 0.87 25.02 -6.87
C GLU A 369 0.04 26.31 -6.97
N GLY A 370 -1.26 26.18 -7.17
CA GLY A 370 -2.18 27.32 -7.33
C GLY A 370 -2.25 27.88 -8.76
N MET A 371 -1.60 27.23 -9.74
CA MET A 371 -1.73 27.66 -11.15
C MET A 371 -3.09 27.29 -11.74
N THR A 372 -3.82 28.31 -12.18
CA THR A 372 -5.15 28.20 -12.77
C THR A 372 -5.19 28.82 -14.17
N ASN A 373 -6.30 28.69 -14.88
CA ASN A 373 -6.54 29.35 -16.17
C ASN A 373 -6.37 30.88 -16.10
N LYS A 374 -6.49 31.52 -14.92
CA LYS A 374 -6.38 32.98 -14.74
C LYS A 374 -4.94 33.46 -14.57
N ASN A 375 -4.06 32.64 -13.97
CA ASN A 375 -2.69 33.03 -13.60
C ASN A 375 -1.60 32.19 -14.30
N ARG A 376 -1.98 31.33 -15.25
CA ARG A 376 -1.03 30.55 -16.03
C ARG A 376 -0.16 31.45 -16.91
N ARG A 377 1.05 31.00 -17.22
CA ARG A 377 2.02 31.73 -18.05
C ARG A 377 1.82 31.37 -19.53
N PHE A 378 1.41 32.30 -20.36
CA PHE A 378 1.07 32.08 -21.80
C PHE A 378 2.21 31.43 -22.59
N TYR A 379 3.47 31.72 -22.26
CA TYR A 379 4.62 31.14 -22.97
C TYR A 379 4.77 29.62 -22.68
N ILE A 380 4.29 29.14 -21.57
CA ILE A 380 4.26 27.69 -21.28
C ILE A 380 3.24 27.01 -22.20
N ASP A 381 2.06 27.60 -22.38
CA ASP A 381 1.07 27.12 -23.36
C ASP A 381 1.64 27.06 -24.76
N TRP A 382 2.42 28.05 -25.13
CA TRP A 382 3.07 28.09 -26.44
C TRP A 382 4.11 26.97 -26.61
N ILE A 383 4.95 26.73 -25.60
CA ILE A 383 5.94 25.63 -25.62
C ILE A 383 5.19 24.28 -25.62
N ALA A 384 4.19 24.10 -24.74
CA ALA A 384 3.40 22.89 -24.66
C ALA A 384 2.70 22.56 -25.99
N LYS A 385 2.21 23.56 -26.71
CA LYS A 385 1.58 23.39 -28.02
C LYS A 385 2.51 22.78 -29.10
N PHE A 386 3.81 23.00 -29.01
CA PHE A 386 4.79 22.39 -29.93
C PHE A 386 5.23 20.99 -29.51
N MET A 387 5.18 20.68 -28.21
CA MET A 387 5.69 19.43 -27.66
C MET A 387 4.59 18.42 -27.34
N LEU A 388 3.35 18.89 -27.15
CA LEU A 388 2.25 18.10 -26.59
C LEU A 388 0.95 18.35 -27.38
N GLN A 389 0.01 17.43 -27.25
CA GLN A 389 -1.34 17.62 -27.75
C GLN A 389 -2.02 18.78 -26.98
N SER A 390 -2.58 19.76 -27.76
CA SER A 390 -3.36 20.84 -27.13
C SER A 390 -4.72 20.33 -26.67
N PRO A 391 -5.15 20.66 -25.43
CA PRO A 391 -6.49 20.33 -24.96
C PRO A 391 -7.56 21.06 -25.79
N SER A 392 -8.70 20.41 -26.02
CA SER A 392 -9.86 21.04 -26.65
C SER A 392 -10.43 22.18 -25.78
N ASP A 393 -11.19 23.09 -26.39
CA ASP A 393 -11.87 24.14 -25.62
C ASP A 393 -12.93 23.57 -24.69
N GLU A 394 -13.61 22.50 -25.09
CA GLU A 394 -14.56 21.75 -24.27
C GLU A 394 -13.87 21.17 -23.00
N LEU A 395 -12.70 20.57 -23.14
CA LEU A 395 -11.95 20.06 -22.01
C LEU A 395 -11.48 21.17 -21.06
N ARG A 396 -11.02 22.32 -21.62
CA ARG A 396 -10.61 23.50 -20.83
C ARG A 396 -11.77 24.07 -20.02
N GLU A 397 -12.95 24.13 -20.59
CA GLU A 397 -14.16 24.59 -19.91
C GLU A 397 -14.58 23.61 -18.81
N CYS A 398 -14.65 22.32 -19.14
CA CYS A 398 -15.01 21.26 -18.21
C CYS A 398 -14.08 21.20 -17.00
N GLN A 399 -12.76 21.32 -17.21
CA GLN A 399 -11.73 21.25 -16.15
C GLN A 399 -11.52 22.59 -15.42
N ASN A 400 -12.24 23.66 -15.76
CA ASN A 400 -12.05 24.97 -15.13
C ASN A 400 -12.26 24.90 -13.59
N PRO A 401 -11.40 25.56 -12.77
CA PRO A 401 -10.34 26.52 -13.08
C PRO A 401 -8.96 25.92 -13.39
N LYS A 402 -8.82 24.59 -13.48
CA LYS A 402 -7.56 23.91 -13.78
C LYS A 402 -6.95 24.42 -15.09
N ALA A 403 -5.70 24.87 -15.06
CA ALA A 403 -4.89 25.05 -16.24
C ALA A 403 -4.45 23.67 -16.74
N VAL A 404 -5.08 23.18 -17.82
CA VAL A 404 -4.79 21.84 -18.37
C VAL A 404 -3.43 21.86 -19.06
N LEU A 405 -2.52 20.97 -18.61
CA LEU A 405 -1.21 20.74 -19.21
C LEU A 405 -1.23 19.53 -20.15
N PHE A 406 -1.75 18.38 -19.67
CA PHE A 406 -1.80 17.13 -20.43
C PHE A 406 -3.24 16.61 -20.55
N PRO A 407 -3.83 16.65 -21.76
CA PRO A 407 -5.21 16.20 -22.02
C PRO A 407 -5.27 14.68 -22.24
N MET A 408 -5.00 13.90 -21.20
CA MET A 408 -4.81 12.44 -21.24
C MET A 408 -6.03 11.67 -21.75
N GLY A 409 -7.24 12.16 -21.47
CA GLY A 409 -8.49 11.58 -21.93
C GLY A 409 -8.80 11.83 -23.40
N GLU A 410 -8.12 12.80 -24.05
CA GLU A 410 -8.31 13.14 -25.46
C GLU A 410 -7.24 12.54 -26.38
N THR A 411 -6.24 11.83 -25.86
CA THR A 411 -5.19 11.21 -26.67
C THR A 411 -5.75 10.16 -27.61
N LYS A 412 -5.13 10.02 -28.80
CA LYS A 412 -5.55 9.11 -29.86
C LYS A 412 -4.46 8.06 -30.12
N PRO A 413 -4.78 6.81 -30.49
CA PRO A 413 -6.13 6.26 -30.76
C PRO A 413 -6.93 5.87 -29.50
N ILE A 414 -6.32 5.88 -28.32
CA ILE A 414 -6.93 5.58 -27.02
C ILE A 414 -6.50 6.62 -25.99
N PRO A 415 -7.28 6.83 -24.91
CA PRO A 415 -6.85 7.62 -23.78
C PRO A 415 -5.54 7.10 -23.17
N SER A 416 -4.65 7.98 -22.76
CA SER A 416 -3.37 7.62 -22.12
C SER A 416 -3.51 7.24 -20.64
N LEU A 417 -4.69 7.46 -20.05
CA LEU A 417 -5.05 7.06 -18.69
C LEU A 417 -6.38 6.29 -18.68
N PRO A 418 -6.62 5.42 -17.70
CA PRO A 418 -7.90 4.74 -17.53
C PRO A 418 -9.02 5.77 -17.33
N GLN A 419 -10.13 5.60 -18.07
CA GLN A 419 -11.35 6.41 -17.93
C GLN A 419 -12.46 5.61 -17.25
N ILE A 420 -12.47 4.30 -17.47
CA ILE A 420 -13.43 3.36 -16.87
C ILE A 420 -12.78 2.75 -15.65
N LEU A 421 -13.29 3.07 -14.46
CA LEU A 421 -12.66 2.81 -13.18
C LEU A 421 -13.53 1.90 -12.29
N PRO A 422 -12.92 1.02 -11.47
CA PRO A 422 -13.63 0.16 -10.53
C PRO A 422 -13.96 0.88 -9.23
N TYR A 423 -15.23 0.86 -8.84
CA TYR A 423 -15.69 1.35 -7.54
C TYR A 423 -16.50 0.27 -6.85
N GLY A 424 -16.39 0.13 -5.54
CA GLY A 424 -17.07 -0.91 -4.79
C GLY A 424 -17.48 -0.48 -3.40
N LEU A 425 -18.48 -1.19 -2.89
CA LEU A 425 -18.91 -1.10 -1.50
C LEU A 425 -19.12 -2.51 -0.96
N ALA A 426 -18.40 -2.86 0.09
CA ALA A 426 -18.53 -4.14 0.79
C ALA A 426 -18.99 -3.90 2.24
N MET A 427 -19.86 -4.77 2.74
CA MET A 427 -20.26 -4.79 4.15
C MET A 427 -19.94 -6.16 4.74
N LEU A 428 -19.18 -6.16 5.83
CA LEU A 428 -18.83 -7.31 6.64
C LEU A 428 -19.43 -7.09 8.04
N GLY A 429 -20.58 -7.71 8.31
CA GLY A 429 -21.39 -7.32 9.45
C GLY A 429 -21.73 -5.83 9.40
N GLU A 430 -21.38 -5.09 10.47
CA GLU A 430 -21.61 -3.65 10.60
C GLU A 430 -20.45 -2.79 10.09
N LEU A 431 -19.41 -3.39 9.51
CA LEU A 431 -18.28 -2.67 8.88
C LEU A 431 -18.56 -2.47 7.39
N ALA A 432 -18.61 -1.22 6.94
CA ALA A 432 -18.67 -0.87 5.52
C ALA A 432 -17.29 -0.43 5.01
N ILE A 433 -16.88 -0.95 3.85
CA ILE A 433 -15.61 -0.66 3.19
C ILE A 433 -15.90 -0.02 1.84
N LEU A 434 -15.57 1.27 1.68
CA LEU A 434 -15.63 1.97 0.41
C LEU A 434 -14.36 1.70 -0.36
N VAL A 435 -14.47 1.27 -1.61
CA VAL A 435 -13.37 0.86 -2.48
C VAL A 435 -13.22 1.84 -3.63
N LEU A 436 -12.06 2.50 -3.73
CA LEU A 436 -11.78 3.52 -4.75
C LEU A 436 -10.33 3.40 -5.25
N PRO A 437 -10.10 3.66 -6.56
CA PRO A 437 -8.77 3.65 -7.16
C PRO A 437 -8.06 5.02 -7.06
N HIS A 438 -8.24 5.75 -5.97
CA HIS A 438 -7.82 7.15 -5.84
C HIS A 438 -7.12 7.43 -4.52
N GLU A 439 -6.30 8.48 -4.54
CA GLU A 439 -5.78 9.18 -3.37
C GLU A 439 -6.81 10.24 -2.94
N VAL A 440 -7.53 9.97 -1.88
CA VAL A 440 -8.68 10.79 -1.46
C VAL A 440 -8.26 11.76 -0.36
N THR A 441 -8.57 13.06 -0.54
CA THR A 441 -8.30 14.07 0.50
C THR A 441 -9.16 13.84 1.75
N THR A 442 -8.70 14.38 2.86
CA THR A 442 -9.37 14.26 4.17
C THR A 442 -10.84 14.66 4.10
N MET A 443 -11.15 15.85 3.55
CA MET A 443 -12.54 16.34 3.51
C MET A 443 -13.38 15.54 2.49
N SER A 444 -12.80 15.14 1.36
CA SER A 444 -13.48 14.28 0.37
C SER A 444 -13.88 12.94 0.98
N SER A 445 -12.99 12.30 1.75
CA SER A 445 -13.28 11.07 2.48
C SER A 445 -14.42 11.23 3.48
N ARG A 446 -14.43 12.32 4.24
CA ARG A 446 -15.49 12.63 5.20
C ARG A 446 -16.85 12.75 4.53
N ARG A 447 -16.92 13.47 3.38
CA ARG A 447 -18.16 13.60 2.60
C ARG A 447 -18.65 12.26 2.04
N LEU A 448 -17.74 11.42 1.53
CA LEU A 448 -18.10 10.07 1.05
C LEU A 448 -18.60 9.17 2.18
N LYS A 449 -17.87 9.11 3.31
CA LYS A 449 -18.30 8.34 4.49
C LYS A 449 -19.64 8.82 5.04
N ASN A 450 -19.91 10.13 5.06
CA ASN A 450 -21.16 10.69 5.51
C ASN A 450 -22.32 10.35 4.54
N GLU A 451 -22.07 10.33 3.23
CA GLU A 451 -23.08 9.94 2.23
C GLU A 451 -23.53 8.48 2.46
N VAL A 452 -22.57 7.56 2.58
CA VAL A 452 -22.86 6.14 2.85
C VAL A 452 -23.56 5.98 4.21
N ARG A 453 -23.09 6.70 5.25
CA ARG A 453 -23.71 6.65 6.59
C ARG A 453 -25.16 7.12 6.56
N SER A 454 -25.49 8.12 5.74
CA SER A 454 -26.87 8.65 5.65
C SER A 454 -27.87 7.58 5.20
N VAL A 455 -27.43 6.66 4.33
CA VAL A 455 -28.27 5.57 3.79
C VAL A 455 -28.22 4.33 4.68
N LEU A 456 -27.03 3.93 5.17
CA LEU A 456 -26.80 2.67 5.88
C LEU A 456 -26.83 2.78 7.41
N LYS A 457 -27.24 3.91 7.98
CA LYS A 457 -27.22 4.22 9.43
C LYS A 457 -27.76 3.10 10.33
N ASP A 458 -28.74 2.34 9.85
CA ASP A 458 -29.38 1.27 10.61
C ASP A 458 -28.66 -0.09 10.45
N LYS A 459 -27.69 -0.21 9.52
CA LYS A 459 -26.98 -1.45 9.20
C LYS A 459 -25.48 -1.38 9.45
N THR A 460 -24.90 -0.18 9.59
CA THR A 460 -23.46 -0.02 9.77
C THR A 460 -23.17 0.90 10.94
N THR A 461 -22.14 0.55 11.72
CA THR A 461 -21.61 1.40 12.78
C THR A 461 -20.25 1.98 12.40
N GLU A 462 -19.48 1.28 11.59
CA GLU A 462 -18.14 1.68 11.19
C GLU A 462 -18.01 1.73 9.67
N ILE A 463 -17.36 2.78 9.18
CA ILE A 463 -17.16 3.00 7.75
C ILE A 463 -15.71 3.36 7.51
N VAL A 464 -15.03 2.58 6.69
CA VAL A 464 -13.68 2.87 6.22
C VAL A 464 -13.67 3.16 4.73
N LEU A 465 -12.71 3.97 4.31
CA LEU A 465 -12.37 4.18 2.91
C LEU A 465 -11.07 3.41 2.64
N SER A 466 -11.08 2.55 1.63
CA SER A 466 -9.90 1.87 1.08
C SER A 466 -9.54 2.57 -0.23
N GLY A 467 -8.63 3.53 -0.15
CA GLY A 467 -8.06 4.24 -1.31
C GLY A 467 -7.14 3.31 -2.11
N LEU A 468 -6.66 3.73 -3.27
CA LEU A 468 -5.68 3.01 -4.10
C LEU A 468 -6.00 1.52 -4.28
N THR A 469 -7.29 1.20 -4.44
CA THR A 469 -7.77 -0.19 -4.47
C THR A 469 -8.29 -0.55 -5.86
N ASN A 470 -7.75 -1.64 -6.43
CA ASN A 470 -8.14 -2.28 -7.68
C ASN A 470 -7.77 -1.51 -8.97
N ASP A 471 -7.28 -0.29 -8.88
CA ASP A 471 -6.71 0.50 -9.98
C ASP A 471 -6.00 1.74 -9.38
N PHE A 472 -5.45 2.60 -10.26
CA PHE A 472 -4.89 3.91 -9.90
C PHE A 472 -5.38 5.00 -10.86
N SER A 473 -5.97 6.06 -10.32
CA SER A 473 -6.49 7.17 -11.12
C SER A 473 -6.39 8.53 -10.41
N GLY A 474 -5.20 8.85 -9.88
CA GLY A 474 -4.91 10.15 -9.26
C GLY A 474 -5.78 10.45 -8.05
N TYR A 475 -6.07 11.73 -7.84
CA TYR A 475 -6.68 12.24 -6.62
C TYR A 475 -8.20 12.45 -6.73
N ILE A 476 -8.84 12.52 -5.56
CA ILE A 476 -10.19 13.06 -5.39
C ILE A 476 -10.15 14.18 -4.35
N THR A 477 -10.50 15.39 -4.78
CA THR A 477 -10.63 16.59 -3.96
C THR A 477 -12.09 17.03 -3.88
N THR A 478 -12.44 17.83 -2.87
CA THR A 478 -13.72 18.54 -2.90
C THR A 478 -13.72 19.59 -4.02
N PRO A 479 -14.90 20.07 -4.50
CA PRO A 479 -14.94 21.18 -5.46
C PRO A 479 -14.22 22.45 -4.96
N GLU A 480 -14.25 22.70 -3.67
CA GLU A 480 -13.58 23.81 -3.01
C GLU A 480 -12.05 23.64 -3.04
N GLU A 481 -11.55 22.47 -2.67
CA GLU A 481 -10.12 22.12 -2.75
C GLU A 481 -9.64 22.11 -4.23
N TYR A 482 -10.46 21.59 -5.14
CA TYR A 482 -10.17 21.65 -6.57
C TYR A 482 -9.99 23.10 -7.06
N SER A 483 -10.78 24.03 -6.54
CA SER A 483 -10.73 25.44 -6.95
C SER A 483 -9.41 26.12 -6.62
N THR A 484 -8.69 25.67 -5.61
CA THR A 484 -7.40 26.23 -5.18
C THR A 484 -6.24 25.79 -6.05
N GLN A 485 -6.39 24.65 -6.77
CA GLN A 485 -5.37 24.07 -7.62
C GLN A 485 -4.03 23.85 -6.91
N ASN A 486 -4.06 23.36 -5.65
CA ASN A 486 -2.91 22.69 -5.06
C ASN A 486 -2.57 21.42 -5.87
N TYR A 487 -1.52 20.70 -5.52
CA TYR A 487 -1.07 19.48 -6.20
C TYR A 487 -2.22 18.47 -6.42
N GLU A 488 -3.00 18.19 -5.37
CA GLU A 488 -4.14 17.27 -5.40
C GLU A 488 -5.24 17.75 -6.39
N GLY A 489 -5.51 19.04 -6.43
CA GLY A 489 -6.44 19.64 -7.40
C GLY A 489 -5.94 19.51 -8.85
N GLY A 490 -4.64 19.74 -9.06
CA GLY A 490 -3.98 19.52 -10.35
C GLY A 490 -4.03 18.08 -10.82
N HIS A 491 -4.02 17.13 -9.88
CA HIS A 491 -4.04 15.69 -10.11
C HIS A 491 -5.45 15.05 -9.96
N THR A 492 -6.50 15.81 -9.66
CA THR A 492 -7.90 15.35 -9.72
C THR A 492 -8.33 15.27 -11.18
N LEU A 493 -8.20 14.10 -11.80
CA LEU A 493 -8.18 13.90 -13.25
C LEU A 493 -9.50 14.26 -13.95
N HIS A 494 -10.64 13.96 -13.32
CA HIS A 494 -11.96 14.05 -13.96
C HIS A 494 -12.73 15.34 -13.62
N GLY A 495 -12.01 16.39 -13.24
CA GLY A 495 -12.58 17.72 -13.04
C GLY A 495 -13.28 17.94 -11.70
N PRO A 496 -13.91 19.13 -11.53
CA PRO A 496 -14.45 19.56 -10.23
C PRO A 496 -15.63 18.72 -9.73
N GLN A 497 -16.31 17.99 -10.60
CA GLN A 497 -17.45 17.16 -10.24
C GLN A 497 -17.07 15.71 -9.84
N SER A 498 -15.78 15.37 -9.80
CA SER A 498 -15.31 14.02 -9.49
C SER A 498 -15.87 13.48 -8.17
N LEU A 499 -15.73 14.22 -7.07
CA LEU A 499 -16.27 13.82 -5.78
C LEU A 499 -17.80 13.69 -5.78
N ASN A 500 -18.50 14.63 -6.43
CA ASN A 500 -19.97 14.64 -6.47
C ASN A 500 -20.52 13.45 -7.25
N ALA A 501 -19.86 13.06 -8.35
CA ALA A 501 -20.15 11.84 -9.09
C ALA A 501 -20.01 10.60 -8.18
N LEU A 502 -18.92 10.52 -7.42
CA LEU A 502 -18.70 9.40 -6.49
C LEU A 502 -19.70 9.39 -5.35
N ARG A 503 -20.05 10.54 -4.77
CA ARG A 503 -21.12 10.61 -3.76
C ARG A 503 -22.42 10.04 -4.31
N GLN A 504 -22.83 10.45 -5.50
CA GLN A 504 -24.03 9.93 -6.17
C GLN A 504 -23.96 8.39 -6.36
N GLU A 505 -22.84 7.87 -6.82
CA GLU A 505 -22.70 6.43 -7.07
C GLU A 505 -22.62 5.60 -5.77
N PHE A 506 -21.90 6.08 -4.75
CA PHE A 506 -21.89 5.43 -3.43
C PHE A 506 -23.26 5.51 -2.73
N HIS A 507 -24.02 6.58 -2.93
CA HIS A 507 -25.42 6.64 -2.49
C HIS A 507 -26.24 5.50 -3.13
N LYS A 508 -26.20 5.35 -4.46
CA LYS A 508 -26.91 4.29 -5.19
C LYS A 508 -26.49 2.90 -4.74
N MET A 509 -25.16 2.65 -4.61
CA MET A 509 -24.63 1.37 -4.11
C MET A 509 -25.11 1.10 -2.67
N SER A 510 -25.17 2.12 -1.83
CA SER A 510 -25.66 1.99 -0.45
C SER A 510 -27.15 1.61 -0.41
N VAL A 511 -27.98 2.20 -1.26
CA VAL A 511 -29.42 1.84 -1.38
C VAL A 511 -29.57 0.39 -1.86
N GLU A 512 -28.81 -0.03 -2.87
CA GLU A 512 -28.81 -1.42 -3.34
C GLU A 512 -28.48 -2.42 -2.22
N LEU A 513 -27.41 -2.15 -1.44
CA LEU A 513 -27.03 -3.03 -0.32
C LEU A 513 -28.04 -3.00 0.82
N LYS A 514 -28.67 -1.84 1.09
CA LYS A 514 -29.72 -1.70 2.09
C LYS A 514 -30.94 -2.52 1.76
N ASP A 515 -31.39 -2.45 0.51
CA ASP A 515 -32.64 -3.06 0.04
C ASP A 515 -32.45 -4.51 -0.40
N GLY A 516 -31.20 -5.01 -0.46
CA GLY A 516 -30.88 -6.34 -0.96
C GLY A 516 -31.17 -6.50 -2.45
N ALA A 517 -31.19 -5.40 -3.20
CA ALA A 517 -31.44 -5.40 -4.64
C ALA A 517 -30.31 -6.16 -5.38
N PRO A 518 -30.61 -6.86 -6.49
CA PRO A 518 -29.56 -7.45 -7.30
C PRO A 518 -28.62 -6.36 -7.85
N ALA A 519 -27.33 -6.65 -7.87
CA ALA A 519 -26.34 -5.73 -8.43
C ALA A 519 -26.69 -5.35 -9.86
N THR A 520 -26.58 -4.07 -10.19
CA THR A 520 -26.84 -3.57 -11.55
C THR A 520 -25.92 -4.28 -12.55
N PRO A 521 -26.44 -4.88 -13.64
CA PRO A 521 -25.60 -5.53 -14.64
C PRO A 521 -24.54 -4.58 -15.23
N GLN A 522 -23.29 -5.03 -15.27
CA GLN A 522 -22.18 -4.23 -15.78
C GLN A 522 -22.07 -4.39 -17.30
N THR A 523 -22.27 -3.29 -18.04
CA THR A 523 -22.21 -3.27 -19.51
C THR A 523 -20.86 -2.76 -20.04
N ILE A 524 -20.09 -2.06 -19.20
CA ILE A 524 -18.78 -1.49 -19.56
C ILE A 524 -17.67 -2.17 -18.77
N ARG A 525 -16.46 -2.15 -19.33
CA ARG A 525 -15.23 -2.70 -18.74
C ARG A 525 -14.07 -1.77 -19.03
N PRO A 526 -13.04 -1.72 -18.18
CA PRO A 526 -11.76 -1.12 -18.52
C PRO A 526 -11.19 -1.72 -19.81
N LEU A 527 -10.43 -0.93 -20.54
CA LEU A 527 -9.79 -1.38 -21.79
C LEU A 527 -8.73 -2.43 -21.46
N ASP A 528 -8.70 -3.52 -22.22
CA ASP A 528 -7.58 -4.46 -22.18
C ASP A 528 -6.49 -4.00 -23.14
N LEU A 529 -5.35 -3.65 -22.59
CA LEU A 529 -4.19 -3.16 -23.35
C LEU A 529 -3.09 -4.22 -23.49
N SER A 530 -3.34 -5.46 -23.09
CA SER A 530 -2.33 -6.53 -23.06
C SER A 530 -1.66 -6.75 -24.43
N ASP A 531 -2.42 -6.62 -25.54
CA ASP A 531 -1.90 -6.78 -26.91
C ASP A 531 -1.07 -5.59 -27.41
N ARG A 532 -1.04 -4.48 -26.66
CA ARG A 532 -0.35 -3.23 -27.03
C ARG A 532 0.95 -3.00 -26.29
N ILE A 533 1.28 -3.92 -25.37
CA ILE A 533 2.45 -3.80 -24.52
C ILE A 533 3.62 -4.52 -25.17
N HIS A 534 4.77 -3.86 -25.15
CA HIS A 534 6.04 -4.43 -25.55
C HIS A 534 6.91 -4.62 -24.30
N PRO A 535 6.87 -5.79 -23.66
CA PRO A 535 7.60 -6.01 -22.41
C PRO A 535 9.09 -5.97 -22.63
N LEU A 536 9.77 -5.27 -21.75
CA LEU A 536 11.22 -5.24 -21.68
C LEU A 536 11.73 -6.30 -20.70
N LYS A 537 12.97 -6.71 -20.91
CA LYS A 537 13.68 -7.58 -19.97
C LYS A 537 14.16 -6.74 -18.78
N ILE A 538 14.12 -7.34 -17.61
CA ILE A 538 14.71 -6.73 -16.41
C ILE A 538 16.20 -6.46 -16.64
N PRO A 539 16.67 -5.25 -16.33
CA PRO A 539 18.08 -4.91 -16.46
C PRO A 539 18.95 -5.91 -15.68
N PHE A 540 20.04 -6.34 -16.29
CA PHE A 540 21.08 -7.19 -15.67
C PHE A 540 20.64 -8.61 -15.23
N ALA A 541 19.41 -9.04 -15.50
CA ALA A 541 18.94 -10.39 -15.12
C ALA A 541 19.69 -11.54 -15.83
N ASP A 542 20.27 -11.26 -16.99
CA ASP A 542 20.99 -12.23 -17.85
C ASP A 542 22.49 -11.93 -17.95
N VAL A 543 23.06 -11.19 -16.99
CA VAL A 543 24.51 -10.88 -17.00
C VAL A 543 25.32 -12.07 -16.54
N VAL A 544 26.19 -12.58 -17.44
CA VAL A 544 27.12 -13.65 -17.13
C VAL A 544 28.24 -13.12 -16.25
N SER A 545 28.53 -13.81 -15.16
CA SER A 545 29.60 -13.48 -14.23
C SER A 545 30.33 -14.71 -13.74
N ASN A 546 31.55 -14.54 -13.24
CA ASN A 546 32.21 -15.56 -12.47
C ASN A 546 31.54 -15.74 -11.10
N LYS A 547 31.68 -16.92 -10.49
CA LYS A 547 31.20 -17.16 -9.13
C LYS A 547 31.88 -16.19 -8.15
N PRO A 548 31.13 -15.31 -7.46
CA PRO A 548 31.69 -14.44 -6.42
C PRO A 548 32.21 -15.28 -5.23
N GLN A 549 33.37 -14.93 -4.68
CA GLN A 549 34.02 -15.75 -3.64
C GLN A 549 34.71 -14.95 -2.52
N SER A 550 34.81 -13.63 -2.64
CA SER A 550 35.67 -12.85 -1.76
C SER A 550 34.91 -11.84 -0.90
N VAL A 551 35.40 -11.66 0.32
CA VAL A 551 35.15 -10.49 1.15
C VAL A 551 36.12 -9.40 0.70
N ILE A 552 35.59 -8.24 0.29
CA ILE A 552 36.37 -7.11 -0.21
C ILE A 552 36.78 -6.21 0.95
N GLN A 553 35.85 -5.93 1.86
CA GLN A 553 36.08 -5.14 3.06
C GLN A 553 35.42 -5.85 4.24
N PRO A 554 36.16 -6.44 5.16
CA PRO A 554 35.61 -7.14 6.30
C PRO A 554 34.99 -6.16 7.31
N SER A 555 34.08 -6.67 8.13
CA SER A 555 33.61 -6.00 9.34
C SER A 555 34.76 -5.82 10.36
N SER A 556 34.66 -4.83 11.25
CA SER A 556 35.53 -4.71 12.40
C SER A 556 35.34 -5.90 13.35
N GLU A 557 36.36 -6.18 14.20
CA GLU A 557 36.29 -7.32 15.14
C GLU A 557 35.21 -7.16 16.24
N SER A 558 34.88 -5.91 16.59
CA SER A 558 33.88 -5.61 17.61
C SER A 558 33.14 -4.31 17.38
N TYR A 559 31.91 -4.25 17.90
CA TYR A 559 31.03 -3.08 17.87
C TYR A 559 30.29 -2.95 19.20
N LYS A 560 29.93 -1.72 19.57
CA LYS A 560 29.01 -1.45 20.69
C LYS A 560 27.58 -1.51 20.22
N LYS A 561 26.64 -1.78 21.14
CA LYS A 561 25.20 -1.63 20.87
C LYS A 561 24.88 -0.23 20.32
N GLY A 562 24.06 -0.16 19.28
CA GLY A 562 23.69 1.07 18.59
C GLY A 562 24.67 1.50 17.48
N GLU A 563 25.75 0.77 17.26
CA GLU A 563 26.67 1.03 16.14
C GLU A 563 26.21 0.31 14.87
N VAL A 564 26.66 0.83 13.72
CA VAL A 564 26.37 0.26 12.39
C VAL A 564 27.49 -0.72 12.03
N VAL A 565 27.10 -1.96 11.77
CA VAL A 565 27.97 -3.02 11.26
C VAL A 565 27.93 -3.02 9.73
N SER A 566 29.07 -3.11 9.08
CA SER A 566 29.14 -3.22 7.63
C SER A 566 30.19 -4.22 7.16
N CYS A 567 29.94 -4.84 6.01
CA CYS A 567 30.87 -5.71 5.33
C CYS A 567 30.64 -5.59 3.82
N ARG A 568 31.69 -5.47 3.01
CA ARG A 568 31.60 -5.47 1.55
C ARG A 568 32.07 -6.80 0.99
N VAL A 569 31.25 -7.40 0.12
CA VAL A 569 31.51 -8.69 -0.52
C VAL A 569 31.46 -8.56 -2.04
N ALA A 570 32.21 -9.38 -2.75
CA ALA A 570 32.02 -9.56 -4.18
C ALA A 570 30.61 -10.14 -4.44
N ALA A 571 29.93 -9.70 -5.49
CA ALA A 571 28.59 -10.16 -5.77
C ALA A 571 28.33 -10.30 -7.28
N ALA A 572 27.40 -11.17 -7.66
CA ALA A 572 26.70 -11.06 -8.92
C ALA A 572 25.56 -10.06 -8.78
N ASN A 573 25.06 -9.56 -9.92
CA ASN A 573 23.92 -8.63 -9.88
C ASN A 573 22.69 -9.30 -9.21
N PRO A 574 22.06 -8.68 -8.21
CA PRO A 574 20.90 -9.26 -7.51
C PRO A 574 19.74 -9.64 -8.43
N ASN A 575 19.58 -8.93 -9.56
CA ASN A 575 18.50 -9.23 -10.52
C ASN A 575 18.65 -10.60 -11.20
N VAL A 576 19.81 -11.26 -11.16
CA VAL A 576 19.96 -12.64 -11.63
C VAL A 576 19.10 -13.61 -10.82
N GLY A 577 18.90 -13.30 -9.53
CA GLY A 577 18.17 -14.14 -8.58
C GLY A 577 16.93 -13.50 -7.94
N TYR A 578 16.43 -12.38 -8.46
CA TYR A 578 15.27 -11.71 -7.87
C TYR A 578 14.16 -12.67 -7.58
N SER A 579 13.27 -12.80 -6.93
CA SER A 579 12.21 -13.78 -6.61
C SER A 579 12.65 -15.22 -6.26
N LYS A 580 13.94 -15.57 -6.36
CA LYS A 580 14.43 -16.93 -6.10
C LYS A 580 15.37 -17.05 -4.91
N VAL A 581 15.94 -15.91 -4.46
CA VAL A 581 16.83 -15.85 -3.31
C VAL A 581 16.00 -15.46 -2.08
N PRO A 582 15.93 -16.31 -1.06
CA PRO A 582 15.12 -16.02 0.15
C PRO A 582 15.56 -14.77 0.89
N SER A 583 16.86 -14.50 0.92
CA SER A 583 17.44 -13.26 1.44
C SER A 583 18.84 -13.04 0.84
N TYR A 584 19.14 -11.81 0.45
CA TYR A 584 20.46 -11.42 0.01
C TYR A 584 21.41 -11.06 1.17
N LEU A 585 20.85 -10.79 2.35
CA LEU A 585 21.59 -10.48 3.55
C LEU A 585 21.03 -11.23 4.73
N TRP A 586 21.88 -11.98 5.42
CA TRP A 586 21.58 -12.57 6.71
C TRP A 586 22.48 -12.00 7.78
N VAL A 587 21.94 -11.73 8.97
CA VAL A 587 22.71 -11.58 10.20
C VAL A 587 22.57 -12.88 10.96
N GLU A 588 23.67 -13.57 11.17
CA GLU A 588 23.71 -14.81 11.94
C GLU A 588 24.38 -14.59 13.30
N LYS A 589 23.84 -15.20 14.34
CA LYS A 589 24.37 -15.22 15.69
C LYS A 589 24.90 -16.59 16.04
N LEU A 590 26.06 -16.66 16.69
CA LEU A 590 26.58 -17.92 17.21
C LEU A 590 25.86 -18.31 18.51
N GLU A 591 25.14 -19.42 18.49
CA GLU A 591 24.43 -19.98 19.62
C GLU A 591 24.67 -21.50 19.71
N ASN A 592 25.16 -21.97 20.85
CA ASN A 592 25.45 -23.40 21.07
C ASN A 592 26.34 -24.01 19.96
N ALA A 593 27.43 -23.30 19.61
CA ALA A 593 28.37 -23.67 18.55
C ALA A 593 27.77 -23.79 17.13
N SER A 594 26.61 -23.23 16.89
CA SER A 594 25.98 -23.15 15.55
C SER A 594 25.53 -21.75 15.21
N TRP A 595 25.69 -21.36 13.94
CA TRP A 595 25.22 -20.08 13.40
C TRP A 595 23.71 -20.17 13.13
N LYS A 596 22.96 -19.21 13.69
CA LYS A 596 21.50 -19.10 13.48
C LYS A 596 21.15 -17.75 12.90
N PRO A 597 20.31 -17.67 11.86
CA PRO A 597 19.86 -16.41 11.31
C PRO A 597 18.96 -15.70 12.35
N VAL A 598 19.25 -14.44 12.61
CA VAL A 598 18.50 -13.56 13.51
C VAL A 598 17.91 -12.35 12.80
N ARG A 599 18.43 -11.99 11.63
CA ARG A 599 17.90 -10.96 10.72
C ARG A 599 18.09 -11.37 9.26
N SER A 600 17.30 -10.74 8.39
CA SER A 600 17.36 -10.87 6.94
C SER A 600 17.19 -9.51 6.28
N ASP A 601 17.25 -9.42 4.97
CA ASP A 601 16.94 -8.21 4.19
C ASP A 601 15.43 -7.85 4.19
N ALA A 602 14.61 -8.60 4.90
CA ALA A 602 13.23 -8.24 5.20
C ALA A 602 13.08 -7.42 6.50
N ASP A 603 14.12 -7.33 7.33
CA ASP A 603 14.10 -6.60 8.59
C ASP A 603 14.48 -5.13 8.38
N TYR A 604 13.80 -4.21 9.07
CA TYR A 604 13.96 -2.75 8.89
C TYR A 604 15.32 -2.21 9.35
N ASP A 605 16.09 -2.97 10.13
CA ASP A 605 17.40 -2.63 10.65
C ASP A 605 18.56 -3.16 9.78
N THR A 606 18.25 -3.71 8.59
CA THR A 606 19.23 -4.19 7.62
C THR A 606 19.10 -3.45 6.30
N LYS A 607 20.20 -3.35 5.55
CA LYS A 607 20.25 -2.79 4.20
C LYS A 607 21.34 -3.45 3.39
N PHE A 608 21.13 -3.58 2.09
CA PHE A 608 22.25 -3.84 1.19
C PHE A 608 22.25 -2.87 0.01
N PHE A 609 23.44 -2.50 -0.43
CA PHE A 609 23.70 -1.61 -1.55
C PHE A 609 24.53 -2.32 -2.60
N TYR A 610 24.01 -2.41 -3.81
CA TYR A 610 24.77 -2.89 -4.95
C TYR A 610 25.64 -1.80 -5.53
N GLN A 611 26.89 -2.13 -5.80
CA GLN A 611 27.87 -1.24 -6.41
C GLN A 611 28.51 -1.91 -7.62
N LYS A 612 28.67 -1.14 -8.68
CA LYS A 612 29.45 -1.53 -9.86
C LYS A 612 30.52 -0.50 -10.11
N ARG A 613 31.79 -0.90 -10.00
CA ARG A 613 32.95 -0.05 -10.25
C ARG A 613 33.69 -0.52 -11.51
N GLY A 614 34.09 0.42 -12.36
CA GLY A 614 34.79 0.12 -13.61
C GLY A 614 33.88 0.03 -14.83
N ILE A 615 34.44 -0.18 -15.99
CA ILE A 615 33.78 -0.16 -17.29
C ILE A 615 34.01 -1.51 -17.99
N TRP A 616 32.95 -2.07 -18.58
CA TRP A 616 32.99 -3.34 -19.36
C TRP A 616 33.45 -4.56 -18.55
N ALA A 617 34.22 -5.45 -19.16
CA ALA A 617 34.68 -6.73 -18.60
C ALA A 617 35.62 -6.62 -17.37
N ARG A 618 36.01 -5.40 -16.96
CA ARG A 618 36.81 -5.13 -15.74
C ARG A 618 35.96 -4.51 -14.62
N ALA A 619 34.64 -4.52 -14.74
CA ALA A 619 33.78 -4.02 -13.70
C ALA A 619 33.77 -4.98 -12.50
N GLU A 620 34.08 -4.46 -11.32
CA GLU A 620 33.90 -5.14 -10.05
C GLU A 620 32.49 -4.91 -9.55
N GLU A 621 31.73 -5.97 -9.32
CA GLU A 621 30.39 -5.94 -8.75
C GLU A 621 30.48 -6.37 -7.29
N SER A 622 29.85 -5.59 -6.40
CA SER A 622 29.90 -5.82 -4.95
C SER A 622 28.61 -5.42 -4.27
N LEU A 623 28.37 -5.98 -3.08
CA LEU A 623 27.34 -5.56 -2.16
C LEU A 623 27.95 -5.05 -0.86
N ASP A 624 27.49 -3.89 -0.41
CA ASP A 624 27.66 -3.45 0.97
C ASP A 624 26.52 -4.02 1.79
N LEU A 625 26.83 -4.90 2.73
CA LEU A 625 25.91 -5.46 3.70
C LEU A 625 25.95 -4.59 4.94
N VAL A 626 24.81 -4.11 5.42
CA VAL A 626 24.68 -3.20 6.56
C VAL A 626 23.67 -3.73 7.56
N TRP A 627 24.02 -3.70 8.84
CA TRP A 627 23.12 -3.96 9.95
C TRP A 627 23.22 -2.84 10.98
N GLU A 628 22.10 -2.17 11.25
CA GLU A 628 21.99 -1.11 12.25
C GLU A 628 21.59 -1.73 13.58
N THR A 629 22.56 -1.90 14.48
CA THR A 629 22.28 -2.45 15.81
C THR A 629 21.54 -1.44 16.68
N SER A 630 20.75 -1.92 17.63
CA SER A 630 20.04 -1.10 18.60
C SER A 630 20.53 -1.34 20.02
N GLN A 631 20.06 -0.53 20.97
CA GLN A 631 20.31 -0.76 22.40
C GLN A 631 19.69 -2.09 22.91
N GLU A 632 18.70 -2.62 22.17
CA GLU A 632 18.07 -3.90 22.49
C GLU A 632 18.83 -5.11 21.90
N THR A 633 19.81 -4.88 21.02
CA THR A 633 20.62 -5.94 20.42
C THR A 633 21.35 -6.71 21.51
N LYS A 634 21.16 -8.04 21.55
CA LYS A 634 21.81 -8.88 22.57
C LYS A 634 23.32 -8.96 22.31
N PRO A 635 24.16 -8.83 23.34
CA PRO A 635 25.58 -9.10 23.19
C PRO A 635 25.85 -10.53 22.69
N GLY A 636 26.95 -10.72 21.99
CA GLY A 636 27.32 -12.02 21.45
C GLY A 636 28.21 -11.93 20.21
N GLU A 637 28.48 -13.08 19.63
CA GLU A 637 29.24 -13.21 18.40
C GLU A 637 28.29 -13.33 17.21
N TYR A 638 28.54 -12.53 16.16
CA TYR A 638 27.69 -12.40 14.97
C TYR A 638 28.54 -12.43 13.70
N ARG A 639 27.90 -12.66 12.58
CA ARG A 639 28.47 -12.45 11.24
C ARG A 639 27.41 -11.98 10.26
N LEU A 640 27.83 -11.23 9.23
CA LEU A 640 27.01 -10.94 8.05
C LEU A 640 27.28 -11.99 6.99
N VAL A 641 26.21 -12.38 6.29
CA VAL A 641 26.27 -13.39 5.24
C VAL A 641 25.50 -12.91 4.02
N HIS A 642 26.10 -13.07 2.85
CA HIS A 642 25.45 -12.84 1.57
C HIS A 642 25.15 -14.17 0.89
N GLU A 643 23.90 -14.32 0.39
CA GLU A 643 23.48 -15.38 -0.53
C GLU A 643 22.99 -14.77 -1.82
N GLY A 644 23.30 -15.42 -2.95
CA GLY A 644 22.88 -14.94 -4.26
C GLY A 644 22.93 -16.01 -5.33
N LEU A 645 22.47 -15.64 -6.53
CA LEU A 645 22.60 -16.42 -7.75
C LEU A 645 23.55 -15.71 -8.72
N TYR A 646 24.40 -16.46 -9.40
CA TYR A 646 25.16 -15.97 -10.54
C TYR A 646 24.81 -16.79 -11.79
N LEU A 647 24.95 -16.15 -12.94
CA LEU A 647 24.78 -16.81 -14.24
C LEU A 647 26.18 -17.15 -14.79
N GLY A 648 26.49 -18.43 -14.86
CA GLY A 648 27.76 -18.91 -15.40
C GLY A 648 27.86 -18.81 -16.92
N SER A 649 29.07 -18.92 -17.47
CA SER A 649 29.31 -18.96 -18.92
C SER A 649 28.66 -20.18 -19.62
N ASP A 650 28.27 -21.20 -18.87
CA ASP A 650 27.50 -22.34 -19.32
C ASP A 650 25.99 -22.09 -19.43
N GLY A 651 25.53 -20.84 -19.14
CA GLY A 651 24.14 -20.45 -19.16
C GLY A 651 23.32 -20.92 -17.96
N LYS A 652 23.95 -21.51 -16.93
CA LYS A 652 23.24 -21.97 -15.73
C LYS A 652 23.32 -20.97 -14.60
N LYS A 653 22.17 -20.78 -13.93
CA LYS A 653 22.08 -20.02 -12.68
C LYS A 653 22.44 -20.94 -11.51
N SER A 654 23.40 -20.52 -10.70
CA SER A 654 23.91 -21.30 -9.56
C SER A 654 23.99 -20.48 -8.30
N ASN A 655 23.71 -21.09 -7.16
CA ASN A 655 23.79 -20.46 -5.84
C ASN A 655 25.25 -20.22 -5.44
N TYR A 656 25.48 -19.14 -4.69
CA TYR A 656 26.72 -18.90 -3.96
C TYR A 656 26.42 -18.27 -2.60
N ARG A 657 27.35 -18.41 -1.66
CA ARG A 657 27.27 -17.88 -0.31
C ARG A 657 28.64 -17.33 0.06
N ILE A 658 28.67 -16.13 0.66
CA ILE A 658 29.88 -15.49 1.18
C ILE A 658 29.61 -15.10 2.63
N GLU A 659 30.54 -15.50 3.50
CA GLU A 659 30.47 -15.24 4.94
C GLU A 659 31.54 -14.19 5.29
N CYS A 660 31.09 -13.08 5.90
CA CYS A 660 32.01 -12.11 6.45
C CYS A 660 32.67 -12.65 7.73
N PRO A 661 33.87 -12.18 8.10
CA PRO A 661 34.48 -12.48 9.41
C PRO A 661 33.49 -12.19 10.54
N SER A 662 33.51 -13.05 11.57
CA SER A 662 32.68 -12.83 12.76
C SER A 662 33.18 -11.60 13.54
N PHE A 663 32.25 -11.00 14.27
CA PHE A 663 32.48 -9.84 15.13
C PHE A 663 31.71 -9.97 16.43
N ARG A 664 32.13 -9.22 17.43
CA ARG A 664 31.46 -9.26 18.73
C ARG A 664 30.65 -7.99 18.99
N ILE A 665 29.38 -8.13 19.37
CA ILE A 665 28.59 -7.02 19.93
C ILE A 665 28.80 -7.02 21.44
N THR A 666 29.19 -5.84 21.96
CA THR A 666 29.49 -5.63 23.40
C THR A 666 28.53 -4.61 24.02
N GLU A 667 28.38 -4.68 25.34
CA GLU A 667 27.69 -3.60 26.06
C GLU A 667 28.44 -2.27 25.85
N PRO A 668 27.74 -1.11 25.86
CA PRO A 668 28.40 0.17 25.99
C PRO A 668 29.27 0.13 27.24
N GLY A 669 30.58 0.40 27.12
CA GLY A 669 31.45 0.51 28.30
C GLY A 669 30.90 1.55 29.27
N ILE A 670 30.85 1.23 30.56
CA ILE A 670 30.49 2.14 31.65
C ILE A 670 31.52 3.26 31.71
#